data_5ef0c68e8aab1376929994fc90a3e3aa
#
_entry.id   5ef0c68e8aab1376929994fc90a3e3aa
#
_cell.length_a   1.000
_cell.length_b   1.000
_cell.length_c   1.000
_cell.angle_alpha   90.00
_cell.angle_beta   90.00
_cell.angle_gamma   90.00
#
_symmetry.space_group_name_H-M   'P 1'
#
loop_
_entity.id
_entity.type
_entity.pdbx_description
1 polymer ?
#
loop_
_entity_poly.entity_id
_entity_poly.type
_entity_poly.pdbx_seq_one_letter_code
_entity_poly.pdbx_strand_id
1 'polypeptide(L)'
;MPYLVIFLLISLSVNSQGADYIGASECAGCHQQEFDDWQGSHHDWAMKVASPETVLGDFNNAIFAHGGVVSTFTRKQGQYYVNTQGADGKYRDFKVDYSFGVEPLQQYLISFPDGRIQALTTAWDSRPKQQGGQRWYQLMPNDKGEPGESLHWTGAYYNWNSHCADCHSTGLQKNYSPSTDTYATIWSEINVACESCHGPGSDHREWAQSANRPASANGLQVQYGKPVDWIIANGASIASAQGDPHQAAIPETQSCAGCHSRRSKVSDDPINNHTEGHTFLDHYSLQTLQQGVYHADGQIQGEVYVYGSFIQSKMYQRGVTCSNCHNPHSLEPVAEGNQLCAGCHAPETYNQPSHHFHKGDNSAGAQCVNCHMPATVYMGVDSRRDHSMRIPRPDITGPIGAPNACNSCHTDKTAAWSASAIQSWLHDSTRPPELVATALSAARYSQPNADQLLIELANNPSISGIARATALGLLENYAHSASYNAARKQLNNQDPLIRIAALQALEMLPLQQRWQDISPLLKDQVASVRFEATRLLLGLAGLNNYQQRELDSNIALYMESLRVSADMPGGQLNLASAYIAQGQYQEAEKAYIQALKLDSKSLPALLNLADLYRAQGREQLAIKRLLQARSGYPDSPEAHHGLGLAQIRSQQPLEALASLQRAMQLAPDNDRYVYIYALALNSQGRGAEAIDILDGALKPAQPNRDMLLALVTISRDMGRSKQARDFADKLVIAFPQDNAAARLRDSLQ
;
A
#
# COMPACT_ATOMS: atom_id res chain seq x y z
N MET A 1 0.60 -9.75 76.64
CA MET A 1 0.69 -10.48 75.39
C MET A 1 -0.44 -9.94 74.49
N PRO A 2 -0.14 -9.15 73.43
CA PRO A 2 -1.15 -8.74 72.46
C PRO A 2 -1.15 -9.75 71.28
N TYR A 3 -2.31 -10.22 70.90
CA TYR A 3 -2.56 -11.08 69.75
C TYR A 3 -2.47 -10.23 68.45
N LEU A 4 -1.53 -10.63 67.59
CA LEU A 4 -1.35 -10.08 66.24
C LEU A 4 -2.31 -10.83 65.31
N VAL A 5 -3.39 -10.17 64.83
CA VAL A 5 -4.29 -10.71 63.81
C VAL A 5 -3.72 -10.32 62.46
N ILE A 6 -3.14 -11.32 61.73
CA ILE A 6 -2.70 -11.15 60.35
C ILE A 6 -3.92 -11.29 59.45
N PHE A 7 -4.36 -10.18 58.84
CA PHE A 7 -5.30 -10.19 57.71
C PHE A 7 -4.57 -10.63 56.45
N LEU A 8 -4.86 -11.84 56.02
CA LEU A 8 -4.44 -12.35 54.73
C LEU A 8 -5.37 -11.68 53.65
N LEU A 9 -4.87 -10.63 53.01
CA LEU A 9 -5.49 -10.08 51.80
C LEU A 9 -5.24 -11.05 50.64
N ILE A 10 -6.21 -11.91 50.35
CA ILE A 10 -6.27 -12.66 49.11
C ILE A 10 -6.64 -11.66 48.02
N SER A 11 -5.65 -11.16 47.29
CA SER A 11 -5.87 -10.49 46.02
C SER A 11 -6.40 -11.50 45.03
N LEU A 12 -7.68 -11.54 44.81
CA LEU A 12 -8.30 -12.12 43.63
C LEU A 12 -7.83 -11.26 42.43
N SER A 13 -6.80 -11.70 41.77
CA SER A 13 -6.51 -11.25 40.39
C SER A 13 -7.68 -11.75 39.54
N VAL A 14 -8.63 -10.89 39.26
CA VAL A 14 -9.57 -11.08 38.15
C VAL A 14 -8.68 -11.02 36.90
N ASN A 15 -8.26 -12.17 36.39
CA ASN A 15 -7.80 -12.24 35.01
C ASN A 15 -9.02 -11.89 34.15
N SER A 16 -9.06 -10.67 33.63
CA SER A 16 -9.90 -10.35 32.51
C SER A 16 -9.34 -11.15 31.33
N GLN A 17 -9.77 -12.39 31.16
CA GLN A 17 -9.64 -13.08 29.89
C GLN A 17 -10.57 -12.33 28.93
N GLY A 18 -10.07 -11.90 27.78
CA GLY A 18 -10.89 -11.38 26.69
C GLY A 18 -11.92 -12.45 26.26
N ALA A 19 -12.97 -12.02 25.56
CA ALA A 19 -13.97 -12.97 25.02
C ALA A 19 -13.30 -13.97 24.07
N ASP A 20 -13.81 -15.22 24.07
CA ASP A 20 -13.31 -16.30 23.20
C ASP A 20 -14.17 -16.43 21.94
N TYR A 21 -13.55 -16.85 20.84
CA TYR A 21 -14.24 -17.26 19.62
C TYR A 21 -14.99 -18.58 19.86
N ILE A 22 -16.25 -18.65 19.43
CA ILE A 22 -17.11 -19.83 19.65
C ILE A 22 -17.55 -20.55 18.37
N GLY A 23 -17.31 -19.93 17.20
CA GLY A 23 -17.61 -20.48 15.89
C GLY A 23 -19.03 -20.25 15.39
N ALA A 24 -19.19 -20.19 14.06
CA ALA A 24 -20.46 -19.86 13.39
C ALA A 24 -21.61 -20.85 13.71
N SER A 25 -21.29 -22.12 13.98
CA SER A 25 -22.29 -23.14 14.33
C SER A 25 -23.02 -22.84 15.64
N GLU A 26 -22.35 -22.20 16.61
CA GLU A 26 -22.98 -21.76 17.86
C GLU A 26 -23.93 -20.58 17.61
N CYS A 27 -23.58 -19.69 16.67
CA CYS A 27 -24.41 -18.54 16.29
C CYS A 27 -25.71 -18.98 15.60
N ALA A 28 -25.66 -20.02 14.76
CA ALA A 28 -26.80 -20.56 14.02
C ALA A 28 -27.99 -20.94 14.92
N GLY A 29 -27.74 -21.35 16.18
CA GLY A 29 -28.77 -21.73 17.13
C GLY A 29 -29.77 -20.62 17.47
N CYS A 30 -29.40 -19.34 17.26
CA CYS A 30 -30.24 -18.16 17.50
C CYS A 30 -30.39 -17.28 16.26
N HIS A 31 -29.41 -17.31 15.31
CA HIS A 31 -29.33 -16.47 14.11
C HIS A 31 -29.39 -17.33 12.85
N GLN A 32 -30.41 -18.19 12.74
CA GLN A 32 -30.49 -19.16 11.63
C GLN A 32 -30.58 -18.50 10.26
N GLN A 33 -31.30 -17.39 10.12
CA GLN A 33 -31.46 -16.71 8.83
C GLN A 33 -30.13 -16.12 8.35
N GLU A 34 -29.40 -15.45 9.22
CA GLU A 34 -28.10 -14.87 8.91
C GLU A 34 -27.06 -15.94 8.60
N PHE A 35 -27.14 -17.09 9.29
CA PHE A 35 -26.30 -18.26 9.01
C PHE A 35 -26.61 -18.87 7.65
N ASP A 36 -27.89 -19.06 7.31
CA ASP A 36 -28.32 -19.59 6.02
C ASP A 36 -27.92 -18.66 4.86
N ASP A 37 -28.04 -17.34 5.06
CA ASP A 37 -27.58 -16.34 4.09
C ASP A 37 -26.06 -16.39 3.89
N TRP A 38 -25.30 -16.57 4.98
CA TRP A 38 -23.83 -16.65 4.92
C TRP A 38 -23.33 -17.95 4.29
N GLN A 39 -24.02 -19.07 4.53
CA GLN A 39 -23.62 -20.39 4.05
C GLN A 39 -23.60 -20.42 2.51
N GLY A 40 -22.50 -20.81 1.93
CA GLY A 40 -22.31 -20.80 0.47
C GLY A 40 -21.91 -19.44 -0.13
N SER A 41 -21.85 -18.36 0.67
CA SER A 41 -21.36 -17.06 0.23
C SER A 41 -19.85 -17.09 -0.07
N HIS A 42 -19.33 -16.03 -0.71
CA HIS A 42 -17.88 -15.90 -0.95
C HIS A 42 -17.08 -15.80 0.37
N HIS A 43 -17.66 -15.31 1.47
CA HIS A 43 -17.03 -15.32 2.78
C HIS A 43 -16.89 -16.74 3.33
N ASP A 44 -17.92 -17.57 3.22
CA ASP A 44 -17.85 -18.99 3.58
C ASP A 44 -16.86 -19.76 2.69
N TRP A 45 -16.74 -19.40 1.40
CA TRP A 45 -15.79 -19.97 0.45
C TRP A 45 -14.42 -19.27 0.44
N ALA A 46 -14.17 -18.34 1.36
CA ALA A 46 -12.89 -17.65 1.43
C ALA A 46 -11.71 -18.61 1.55
N MET A 47 -11.88 -19.72 2.30
CA MET A 47 -10.96 -20.85 2.36
C MET A 47 -11.69 -22.11 2.79
N LYS A 48 -11.32 -23.25 2.22
CA LYS A 48 -11.90 -24.57 2.53
C LYS A 48 -10.79 -25.64 2.57
N VAL A 49 -10.99 -26.70 3.38
CA VAL A 49 -10.18 -27.90 3.28
C VAL A 49 -10.43 -28.56 1.92
N ALA A 50 -9.37 -28.98 1.23
CA ALA A 50 -9.48 -29.61 -0.08
C ALA A 50 -10.24 -30.95 -0.01
N SER A 51 -11.39 -31.01 -0.66
CA SER A 51 -12.28 -32.18 -0.72
C SER A 51 -12.95 -32.26 -2.09
N PRO A 52 -13.67 -33.38 -2.40
CA PRO A 52 -14.43 -33.46 -3.65
C PRO A 52 -15.49 -32.37 -3.83
N GLU A 53 -15.99 -31.82 -2.73
CA GLU A 53 -17.03 -30.79 -2.71
C GLU A 53 -16.43 -29.38 -2.87
N THR A 54 -15.16 -29.21 -2.51
CA THR A 54 -14.52 -27.88 -2.42
C THR A 54 -13.48 -27.60 -3.49
N VAL A 55 -12.99 -28.62 -4.21
CA VAL A 55 -12.02 -28.49 -5.29
C VAL A 55 -12.74 -28.43 -6.63
N LEU A 56 -12.71 -27.28 -7.28
CA LEU A 56 -13.38 -27.02 -8.57
C LEU A 56 -12.50 -27.34 -9.78
N GLY A 57 -11.19 -27.32 -9.63
CA GLY A 57 -10.21 -27.52 -10.70
C GLY A 57 -10.17 -28.93 -11.20
N ASP A 58 -9.79 -29.11 -12.48
CA ASP A 58 -9.61 -30.43 -13.08
C ASP A 58 -8.31 -31.09 -12.62
N PHE A 59 -8.40 -32.05 -11.71
CA PHE A 59 -7.30 -32.87 -11.22
C PHE A 59 -7.28 -34.31 -11.87
N ASN A 60 -7.90 -34.50 -13.01
CA ASN A 60 -7.91 -35.78 -13.73
C ASN A 60 -6.71 -35.87 -14.70
N ASN A 61 -5.50 -35.78 -14.19
CA ASN A 61 -4.25 -35.73 -14.94
C ASN A 61 -4.17 -34.55 -15.92
N ALA A 62 -4.81 -33.41 -15.57
CA ALA A 62 -4.74 -32.19 -16.34
C ALA A 62 -3.32 -31.64 -16.36
N ILE A 63 -2.89 -31.12 -17.52
CA ILE A 63 -1.55 -30.55 -17.71
C ILE A 63 -1.70 -29.10 -18.06
N PHE A 64 -0.91 -28.25 -17.39
CA PHE A 64 -0.80 -26.84 -17.69
C PHE A 64 0.69 -26.44 -17.81
N ALA A 65 1.02 -25.75 -18.91
CA ALA A 65 2.39 -25.30 -19.18
C ALA A 65 2.45 -23.77 -19.29
N HIS A 66 3.34 -23.15 -18.54
CA HIS A 66 3.59 -21.71 -18.60
C HIS A 66 5.04 -21.41 -18.25
N GLY A 67 5.67 -20.44 -18.95
CA GLY A 67 7.04 -19.96 -18.64
C GLY A 67 8.12 -21.05 -18.63
N GLY A 68 7.92 -22.17 -19.36
CA GLY A 68 8.85 -23.31 -19.35
C GLY A 68 8.60 -24.32 -18.22
N VAL A 69 7.67 -24.04 -17.30
CA VAL A 69 7.24 -24.97 -16.24
C VAL A 69 5.99 -25.73 -16.69
N VAL A 70 6.00 -27.05 -16.49
CA VAL A 70 4.85 -27.94 -16.78
C VAL A 70 4.30 -28.44 -15.45
N SER A 71 3.08 -28.06 -15.11
CA SER A 71 2.39 -28.56 -13.91
C SER A 71 1.38 -29.63 -14.29
N THR A 72 1.33 -30.73 -13.52
CA THR A 72 0.35 -31.80 -13.70
C THR A 72 -0.51 -31.94 -12.45
N PHE A 73 -1.81 -31.87 -12.61
CA PHE A 73 -2.80 -31.94 -11.53
C PHE A 73 -3.42 -33.31 -11.47
N THR A 74 -3.26 -34.01 -10.34
CA THR A 74 -3.66 -35.42 -10.21
C THR A 74 -4.43 -35.68 -8.92
N ARG A 75 -5.27 -36.71 -8.93
CA ARG A 75 -5.96 -37.24 -7.76
C ARG A 75 -5.42 -38.60 -7.39
N LYS A 76 -4.94 -38.80 -6.15
CA LYS A 76 -4.39 -40.06 -5.65
C LYS A 76 -5.05 -40.39 -4.32
N GLN A 77 -5.70 -41.57 -4.23
CA GLN A 77 -6.35 -42.03 -2.99
C GLN A 77 -7.31 -40.98 -2.37
N GLY A 78 -8.04 -40.25 -3.21
CA GLY A 78 -8.98 -39.23 -2.77
C GLY A 78 -8.35 -37.86 -2.43
N GLN A 79 -7.01 -37.73 -2.45
CA GLN A 79 -6.28 -36.50 -2.21
C GLN A 79 -5.82 -35.86 -3.52
N TYR A 80 -5.62 -34.55 -3.50
CA TYR A 80 -5.25 -33.71 -4.64
C TYR A 80 -3.75 -33.40 -4.63
N TYR A 81 -3.09 -33.48 -5.76
CA TYR A 81 -1.67 -33.22 -5.92
C TYR A 81 -1.38 -32.40 -7.16
N VAL A 82 -0.40 -31.52 -7.05
CA VAL A 82 0.23 -30.86 -8.20
C VAL A 82 1.69 -31.31 -8.30
N ASN A 83 2.09 -31.85 -9.46
CA ASN A 83 3.48 -32.08 -9.80
C ASN A 83 4.02 -30.83 -10.48
N THR A 84 4.93 -30.09 -9.83
CA THR A 84 5.50 -28.84 -10.34
C THR A 84 6.89 -28.61 -9.75
N GLN A 85 7.58 -27.54 -10.19
CA GLN A 85 8.89 -27.18 -9.66
C GLN A 85 8.81 -26.65 -8.22
N GLY A 86 9.67 -27.18 -7.35
CA GLY A 86 9.89 -26.65 -6.00
C GLY A 86 10.94 -25.52 -5.98
N ALA A 87 11.27 -25.03 -4.77
CA ALA A 87 12.26 -23.97 -4.57
C ALA A 87 13.68 -24.30 -5.08
N ASP A 88 14.01 -25.58 -5.26
CA ASP A 88 15.28 -26.08 -5.81
C ASP A 88 15.23 -26.37 -7.32
N GLY A 89 14.13 -26.00 -8.00
CA GLY A 89 13.90 -26.25 -9.42
C GLY A 89 13.55 -27.70 -9.78
N LYS A 90 13.48 -28.60 -8.79
CA LYS A 90 13.14 -30.01 -9.05
C LYS A 90 11.63 -30.24 -9.03
N TYR A 91 11.15 -31.04 -9.98
CA TYR A 91 9.77 -31.47 -10.03
C TYR A 91 9.47 -32.49 -8.94
N ARG A 92 8.36 -32.28 -8.23
CA ARG A 92 7.84 -33.24 -7.23
C ARG A 92 6.33 -33.05 -7.06
N ASP A 93 5.70 -34.05 -6.46
CA ASP A 93 4.29 -33.97 -6.08
C ASP A 93 4.16 -33.16 -4.80
N PHE A 94 3.33 -32.13 -4.85
CA PHE A 94 2.90 -31.37 -3.69
C PHE A 94 1.43 -31.65 -3.42
N LYS A 95 1.11 -31.99 -2.17
CA LYS A 95 -0.27 -32.21 -1.75
C LYS A 95 -0.98 -30.86 -1.60
N VAL A 96 -2.16 -30.75 -2.18
CA VAL A 96 -3.05 -29.62 -1.99
C VAL A 96 -3.86 -29.86 -0.72
N ASP A 97 -3.70 -29.00 0.29
CA ASP A 97 -4.39 -29.13 1.56
C ASP A 97 -5.64 -28.26 1.62
N TYR A 98 -5.63 -27.10 0.94
CA TYR A 98 -6.77 -26.18 0.95
C TYR A 98 -7.02 -25.60 -0.44
N SER A 99 -8.27 -25.19 -0.66
CA SER A 99 -8.70 -24.29 -1.73
C SER A 99 -9.13 -22.96 -1.15
N PHE A 100 -8.98 -21.87 -1.89
CA PHE A 100 -9.51 -20.57 -1.49
C PHE A 100 -10.06 -19.79 -2.68
N GLY A 101 -11.19 -19.09 -2.44
CA GLY A 101 -12.02 -18.54 -3.49
C GLY A 101 -12.88 -19.60 -4.19
N VAL A 102 -13.90 -19.14 -4.91
CA VAL A 102 -14.86 -19.99 -5.65
C VAL A 102 -15.16 -19.43 -7.03
N GLU A 103 -15.50 -18.17 -7.16
CA GLU A 103 -15.82 -17.48 -8.41
C GLU A 103 -15.22 -16.06 -8.38
N PRO A 104 -14.61 -15.59 -9.49
CA PRO A 104 -14.47 -16.24 -10.80
C PRO A 104 -13.24 -17.17 -10.89
N LEU A 105 -12.50 -17.33 -9.81
CA LEU A 105 -11.31 -18.17 -9.75
C LEU A 105 -11.18 -18.91 -8.43
N GLN A 106 -10.47 -20.03 -8.46
CA GLN A 106 -10.05 -20.75 -7.27
C GLN A 106 -8.56 -21.01 -7.29
N GLN A 107 -7.89 -20.70 -6.17
CA GLN A 107 -6.47 -21.02 -5.93
C GLN A 107 -6.32 -22.21 -4.98
N TYR A 108 -5.09 -22.74 -4.89
CA TYR A 108 -4.78 -23.92 -4.10
C TYR A 108 -3.58 -23.65 -3.20
N LEU A 109 -3.66 -24.18 -1.98
CA LEU A 109 -2.68 -23.97 -0.92
C LEU A 109 -2.00 -25.27 -0.55
N ILE A 110 -0.70 -25.17 -0.30
CA ILE A 110 0.19 -26.28 0.01
C ILE A 110 0.90 -26.00 1.33
N SER A 111 0.75 -26.91 2.30
CA SER A 111 1.44 -26.82 3.60
C SER A 111 2.85 -27.38 3.55
N PHE A 112 3.79 -26.72 4.24
CA PHE A 112 5.18 -27.11 4.37
C PHE A 112 5.52 -27.46 5.82
N PRO A 113 6.58 -28.27 6.04
CA PRO A 113 6.96 -28.73 7.39
C PRO A 113 7.35 -27.63 8.37
N ASP A 114 7.76 -26.45 7.86
CA ASP A 114 8.11 -25.27 8.66
C ASP A 114 6.89 -24.40 9.04
N GLY A 115 5.69 -24.89 8.74
CA GLY A 115 4.42 -24.21 9.02
C GLY A 115 4.03 -23.16 7.97
N ARG A 116 4.84 -22.96 6.93
CA ARG A 116 4.43 -22.13 5.78
C ARG A 116 3.29 -22.81 5.03
N ILE A 117 2.33 -22.00 4.62
CA ILE A 117 1.29 -22.36 3.68
C ILE A 117 1.52 -21.51 2.43
N GLN A 118 1.77 -22.16 1.28
CA GLN A 118 2.11 -21.46 0.04
C GLN A 118 0.97 -21.52 -0.95
N ALA A 119 0.66 -20.39 -1.56
CA ALA A 119 -0.34 -20.28 -2.62
C ALA A 119 0.30 -20.56 -3.98
N LEU A 120 -0.30 -21.47 -4.75
CA LEU A 120 0.10 -21.69 -6.15
C LEU A 120 -0.21 -20.44 -6.99
N THR A 121 0.70 -20.08 -7.87
CA THR A 121 0.48 -19.03 -8.89
C THR A 121 -0.39 -19.49 -10.05
N THR A 122 -0.61 -20.80 -10.17
CA THR A 122 -1.56 -21.39 -11.13
C THR A 122 -2.90 -21.54 -10.46
N ALA A 123 -3.95 -20.96 -11.06
CA ALA A 123 -5.32 -20.97 -10.54
C ALA A 123 -6.29 -21.64 -11.54
N TRP A 124 -7.44 -22.01 -11.04
CA TRP A 124 -8.56 -22.48 -11.83
C TRP A 124 -9.53 -21.34 -12.15
N ASP A 125 -9.76 -21.05 -13.42
CA ASP A 125 -10.82 -20.17 -13.90
C ASP A 125 -12.16 -20.89 -13.79
N SER A 126 -12.94 -20.59 -12.77
CA SER A 126 -14.20 -21.27 -12.45
C SER A 126 -15.38 -20.79 -13.28
N ARG A 127 -15.23 -19.70 -14.03
CA ARG A 127 -16.29 -19.16 -14.89
C ARG A 127 -16.81 -20.22 -15.88
N PRO A 128 -18.04 -20.06 -16.37
CA PRO A 128 -18.59 -20.95 -17.40
C PRO A 128 -17.69 -21.02 -18.66
N LYS A 129 -17.63 -22.17 -19.29
CA LYS A 129 -16.83 -22.41 -20.51
C LYS A 129 -17.15 -21.42 -21.64
N GLN A 130 -18.41 -21.01 -21.75
CA GLN A 130 -18.87 -20.03 -22.74
C GLN A 130 -18.28 -18.63 -22.52
N GLN A 131 -17.82 -18.34 -21.30
CA GLN A 131 -17.11 -17.10 -20.92
C GLN A 131 -15.59 -17.27 -20.93
N GLY A 132 -15.07 -18.37 -21.48
CA GLY A 132 -13.64 -18.67 -21.54
C GLY A 132 -13.06 -19.30 -20.28
N GLY A 133 -13.90 -19.68 -19.31
CA GLY A 133 -13.51 -20.35 -18.07
C GLY A 133 -13.36 -21.86 -18.20
N GLN A 134 -13.40 -22.59 -17.06
CA GLN A 134 -13.17 -24.03 -16.91
C GLN A 134 -11.80 -24.45 -17.44
N ARG A 135 -10.74 -23.74 -16.96
CA ARG A 135 -9.36 -23.96 -17.39
C ARG A 135 -8.37 -23.57 -16.29
N TRP A 136 -7.19 -24.20 -16.34
CA TRP A 136 -6.02 -23.73 -15.60
C TRP A 136 -5.41 -22.51 -16.29
N TYR A 137 -4.92 -21.55 -15.50
CA TYR A 137 -4.23 -20.37 -16.01
C TYR A 137 -3.22 -19.82 -14.99
N GLN A 138 -2.31 -18.95 -15.45
CA GLN A 138 -1.32 -18.30 -14.61
C GLN A 138 -1.85 -16.93 -14.14
N LEU A 139 -1.85 -16.72 -12.83
CA LEU A 139 -2.34 -15.46 -12.22
C LEU A 139 -1.51 -14.25 -12.64
N MET A 140 -0.19 -14.39 -12.63
CA MET A 140 0.77 -13.34 -12.95
C MET A 140 1.63 -13.78 -14.15
N PRO A 141 1.10 -13.71 -15.40
CA PRO A 141 1.76 -14.27 -16.56
C PRO A 141 3.08 -13.61 -16.94
N ASN A 142 3.31 -12.37 -16.45
CA ASN A 142 4.53 -11.62 -16.70
C ASN A 142 5.60 -11.79 -15.61
N ASP A 143 5.24 -12.37 -14.46
CA ASP A 143 6.19 -12.63 -13.37
C ASP A 143 7.02 -13.88 -13.70
N LYS A 144 8.31 -13.69 -13.78
CA LYS A 144 9.29 -14.76 -14.01
C LYS A 144 9.98 -15.10 -12.68
N GLY A 145 9.22 -15.61 -11.72
CA GLY A 145 9.77 -16.09 -10.47
C GLY A 145 10.57 -17.37 -10.69
N GLU A 146 11.91 -17.26 -10.73
CA GLU A 146 12.78 -18.43 -10.80
C GLU A 146 12.77 -19.20 -9.47
N PRO A 147 13.01 -20.54 -9.49
CA PRO A 147 13.11 -21.34 -8.27
C PRO A 147 14.05 -20.72 -7.24
N GLY A 148 13.58 -20.56 -6.01
CA GLY A 148 14.32 -19.95 -4.90
C GLY A 148 14.25 -18.42 -4.83
N GLU A 149 13.52 -17.75 -5.72
CA GLU A 149 13.25 -16.33 -5.66
C GLU A 149 11.96 -16.01 -4.89
N SER A 150 11.87 -14.77 -4.45
CA SER A 150 10.71 -14.28 -3.68
C SER A 150 9.39 -14.28 -4.46
N LEU A 151 9.44 -14.14 -5.79
CA LEU A 151 8.30 -14.22 -6.71
C LEU A 151 8.01 -15.64 -7.24
N HIS A 152 8.82 -16.65 -6.89
CA HIS A 152 8.44 -18.05 -7.13
C HIS A 152 7.29 -18.44 -6.21
N TRP A 153 6.41 -19.36 -6.61
CA TRP A 153 5.26 -19.75 -5.79
C TRP A 153 5.63 -20.26 -4.37
N THR A 154 6.87 -20.73 -4.18
CA THR A 154 7.42 -21.10 -2.87
C THR A 154 8.10 -19.92 -2.14
N GLY A 155 8.12 -18.73 -2.73
CA GLY A 155 8.78 -17.55 -2.20
C GLY A 155 7.91 -16.76 -1.22
N ALA A 156 8.52 -15.73 -0.61
CA ALA A 156 7.91 -14.97 0.45
C ALA A 156 6.59 -14.26 0.05
N TYR A 157 6.46 -13.83 -1.22
CA TYR A 157 5.27 -13.11 -1.67
C TYR A 157 4.03 -13.99 -1.91
N TYR A 158 4.19 -15.31 -1.94
CA TYR A 158 3.08 -16.26 -2.04
C TYR A 158 2.83 -17.03 -0.74
N ASN A 159 3.43 -16.56 0.35
CA ASN A 159 3.17 -17.10 1.69
C ASN A 159 1.79 -16.65 2.18
N TRP A 160 0.86 -17.60 2.28
CA TRP A 160 -0.50 -17.37 2.73
C TRP A 160 -0.57 -16.82 4.16
N ASN A 161 0.29 -17.32 5.08
CA ASN A 161 0.31 -16.90 6.48
C ASN A 161 0.50 -15.38 6.65
N SER A 162 1.22 -14.75 5.70
CA SER A 162 1.58 -13.32 5.77
C SER A 162 0.69 -12.41 4.93
N HIS A 163 0.20 -12.92 3.79
CA HIS A 163 -0.48 -12.08 2.80
C HIS A 163 -1.98 -12.30 2.70
N CYS A 164 -2.45 -13.55 2.95
CA CYS A 164 -3.82 -13.93 2.64
C CYS A 164 -4.64 -14.22 3.89
N ALA A 165 -4.02 -14.83 4.90
CA ALA A 165 -4.67 -15.40 6.07
C ALA A 165 -5.56 -14.39 6.83
N ASP A 166 -5.07 -13.16 6.99
CA ASP A 166 -5.75 -12.10 7.76
C ASP A 166 -7.10 -11.68 7.15
N CYS A 167 -7.31 -11.92 5.85
CA CYS A 167 -8.57 -11.65 5.13
C CYS A 167 -9.36 -12.92 4.80
N HIS A 168 -8.78 -14.11 4.94
CA HIS A 168 -9.37 -15.38 4.51
C HIS A 168 -9.61 -16.37 5.65
N SER A 169 -9.45 -15.95 6.91
CA SER A 169 -9.73 -16.77 8.10
C SER A 169 -10.29 -15.92 9.23
N THR A 170 -10.82 -16.55 10.28
CA THR A 170 -11.36 -15.91 11.47
C THR A 170 -10.46 -16.16 12.67
N GLY A 171 -10.21 -15.15 13.51
CA GLY A 171 -9.43 -15.28 14.74
C GLY A 171 -7.98 -15.72 14.49
N LEU A 172 -7.34 -15.16 13.47
CA LEU A 172 -6.00 -15.51 13.04
C LEU A 172 -4.93 -15.13 14.05
N GLN A 173 -4.08 -16.09 14.38
CA GLN A 173 -2.82 -15.87 15.08
C GLN A 173 -1.68 -16.41 14.21
N LYS A 174 -0.88 -15.52 13.63
CA LYS A 174 0.19 -15.89 12.70
C LYS A 174 1.30 -16.70 13.35
N ASN A 175 1.67 -16.37 14.60
CA ASN A 175 2.67 -17.05 15.41
C ASN A 175 3.99 -17.33 14.65
N TYR A 176 4.52 -16.32 13.96
CA TYR A 176 5.82 -16.41 13.30
C TYR A 176 6.97 -16.30 14.31
N SER A 177 7.93 -17.20 14.21
CA SER A 177 9.15 -17.19 14.99
C SER A 177 10.35 -16.70 14.17
N PRO A 178 10.83 -15.45 14.35
CA PRO A 178 11.97 -14.94 13.60
C PRO A 178 13.29 -15.71 13.83
N SER A 179 13.44 -16.35 15.00
CA SER A 179 14.66 -17.08 15.35
C SER A 179 14.81 -18.40 14.59
N THR A 180 13.72 -19.08 14.32
CA THR A 180 13.67 -20.36 13.61
C THR A 180 13.19 -20.22 12.17
N ASP A 181 12.64 -19.07 11.80
CA ASP A 181 11.99 -18.80 10.51
C ASP A 181 10.86 -19.80 10.22
N THR A 182 9.99 -20.03 11.23
CA THR A 182 8.89 -20.99 11.18
C THR A 182 7.57 -20.35 11.61
N TYR A 183 6.47 -20.98 11.24
CA TYR A 183 5.12 -20.55 11.60
C TYR A 183 4.44 -21.63 12.45
N ALA A 184 3.65 -21.16 13.42
CA ALA A 184 2.70 -21.97 14.18
C ALA A 184 1.30 -21.34 14.08
N THR A 185 0.91 -20.98 12.87
CA THR A 185 -0.34 -20.24 12.57
C THR A 185 -1.55 -21.06 12.97
N ILE A 186 -2.46 -20.43 13.72
CA ILE A 186 -3.75 -20.96 14.10
C ILE A 186 -4.86 -19.97 13.76
N TRP A 187 -6.06 -20.46 13.63
CA TRP A 187 -7.29 -19.69 13.43
C TRP A 187 -8.44 -20.34 14.17
N SER A 188 -9.50 -19.59 14.48
CA SER A 188 -10.70 -20.15 15.08
C SER A 188 -11.58 -20.82 14.03
N GLU A 189 -11.73 -20.19 12.85
CA GLU A 189 -12.40 -20.78 11.69
C GLU A 189 -11.58 -20.54 10.41
N ILE A 190 -11.63 -21.53 9.50
CA ILE A 190 -10.81 -21.57 8.29
C ILE A 190 -11.19 -20.49 7.26
N ASN A 191 -12.41 -19.97 7.34
CA ASN A 191 -13.02 -19.00 6.43
C ASN A 191 -13.38 -17.70 7.16
N VAL A 192 -13.99 -16.75 6.44
CA VAL A 192 -14.51 -15.51 7.01
C VAL A 192 -15.90 -15.80 7.56
N ALA A 193 -15.96 -16.07 8.85
CA ALA A 193 -17.19 -16.40 9.56
C ALA A 193 -17.75 -15.22 10.35
N CYS A 194 -18.85 -15.45 11.11
CA CYS A 194 -19.57 -14.42 11.85
C CYS A 194 -18.65 -13.53 12.71
N GLU A 195 -17.76 -14.17 13.43
CA GLU A 195 -16.87 -13.51 14.39
C GLU A 195 -15.74 -12.69 13.75
N SER A 196 -15.48 -12.84 12.43
CA SER A 196 -14.57 -11.93 11.71
C SER A 196 -15.09 -10.48 11.63
N CYS A 197 -16.40 -10.31 11.75
CA CYS A 197 -17.07 -9.02 11.71
C CYS A 197 -17.60 -8.60 13.07
N HIS A 198 -18.19 -9.54 13.83
CA HIS A 198 -18.88 -9.28 15.09
C HIS A 198 -17.96 -9.37 16.31
N GLY A 199 -16.74 -9.90 16.15
CA GLY A 199 -15.82 -10.17 17.25
C GLY A 199 -16.16 -11.45 18.01
N PRO A 200 -15.32 -11.85 18.99
CA PRO A 200 -15.50 -13.06 19.79
C PRO A 200 -16.85 -13.12 20.49
N GLY A 201 -17.56 -14.23 20.35
CA GLY A 201 -18.97 -14.39 20.73
C GLY A 201 -19.23 -14.96 22.11
N SER A 202 -18.23 -15.37 22.91
CA SER A 202 -18.47 -16.02 24.20
C SER A 202 -19.30 -15.18 25.16
N ASP A 203 -18.96 -13.90 25.31
CA ASP A 203 -19.68 -12.98 26.22
C ASP A 203 -21.08 -12.69 25.73
N HIS A 204 -21.27 -12.63 24.39
CA HIS A 204 -22.61 -12.48 23.80
C HIS A 204 -23.48 -13.70 24.06
N ARG A 205 -22.95 -14.90 23.94
CA ARG A 205 -23.65 -16.15 24.23
C ARG A 205 -24.07 -16.18 25.68
N GLU A 206 -23.20 -15.84 26.64
CA GLU A 206 -23.53 -15.76 28.07
C GLU A 206 -24.60 -14.72 28.35
N TRP A 207 -24.49 -13.52 27.74
CA TRP A 207 -25.52 -12.50 27.81
C TRP A 207 -26.87 -13.02 27.28
N ALA A 208 -26.88 -13.68 26.14
CA ALA A 208 -28.10 -14.20 25.51
C ALA A 208 -28.79 -15.30 26.35
N GLN A 209 -28.03 -16.07 27.11
CA GLN A 209 -28.54 -17.12 28.02
C GLN A 209 -28.92 -16.58 29.39
N SER A 210 -28.51 -15.37 29.76
CA SER A 210 -28.79 -14.77 31.05
C SER A 210 -30.26 -14.37 31.18
N ALA A 211 -30.82 -14.54 32.38
CA ALA A 211 -32.15 -14.03 32.71
C ALA A 211 -32.20 -12.49 32.77
N ASN A 212 -31.07 -11.85 33.07
CA ASN A 212 -30.96 -10.40 33.13
C ASN A 212 -30.12 -9.92 31.92
N ARG A 213 -30.80 -9.37 30.92
CA ARG A 213 -30.19 -8.92 29.63
C ARG A 213 -30.20 -7.39 29.55
N PRO A 214 -29.16 -6.69 30.03
CA PRO A 214 -29.10 -5.25 29.87
C PRO A 214 -28.98 -4.90 28.37
N ALA A 215 -29.90 -4.09 27.87
CA ALA A 215 -29.91 -3.69 26.46
C ALA A 215 -28.70 -2.83 26.05
N SER A 216 -27.97 -2.29 27.02
CA SER A 216 -26.81 -1.41 26.79
C SER A 216 -25.48 -2.15 26.58
N ALA A 217 -25.44 -3.48 26.82
CA ALA A 217 -24.23 -4.28 26.66
C ALA A 217 -24.64 -5.71 26.30
N ASN A 218 -24.65 -6.02 25.01
CA ASN A 218 -25.03 -7.34 24.50
C ASN A 218 -23.86 -8.35 24.44
N GLY A 219 -22.70 -8.00 25.00
CA GLY A 219 -21.52 -8.87 25.02
C GLY A 219 -20.71 -8.91 23.74
N LEU A 220 -21.19 -8.31 22.64
CA LEU A 220 -20.39 -8.16 21.41
C LEU A 220 -19.52 -6.90 21.51
N GLN A 221 -18.29 -7.03 21.04
CA GLN A 221 -17.33 -5.91 21.02
C GLN A 221 -17.66 -4.92 19.90
N VAL A 222 -18.10 -5.42 18.75
CA VAL A 222 -18.52 -4.60 17.63
C VAL A 222 -20.00 -4.22 17.81
N GLN A 223 -20.26 -2.94 17.91
CA GLN A 223 -21.61 -2.40 17.99
C GLN A 223 -21.94 -1.71 16.65
N TYR A 224 -22.59 -2.42 15.76
CA TYR A 224 -23.15 -1.81 14.56
C TYR A 224 -24.34 -0.93 14.94
N GLY A 225 -24.31 0.33 14.47
CA GLY A 225 -25.43 1.25 14.65
C GLY A 225 -26.67 0.78 13.88
N LYS A 226 -27.85 1.31 14.26
CA LYS A 226 -29.03 1.06 13.43
C LYS A 226 -28.86 1.74 12.08
N PRO A 227 -29.15 1.04 10.97
CA PRO A 227 -29.19 1.68 9.65
C PRO A 227 -30.13 2.88 9.67
N VAL A 228 -29.73 3.96 9.01
CA VAL A 228 -30.60 5.13 8.82
C VAL A 228 -31.46 4.93 7.59
N ASP A 229 -32.70 5.41 7.64
CA ASP A 229 -33.58 5.43 6.47
C ASP A 229 -33.13 6.55 5.51
N TRP A 230 -33.10 6.22 4.22
CA TRP A 230 -32.81 7.16 3.14
C TRP A 230 -34.12 7.51 2.41
N ILE A 231 -34.52 8.78 2.45
CA ILE A 231 -35.81 9.22 1.90
C ILE A 231 -35.59 10.26 0.83
N ILE A 232 -36.18 10.05 -0.35
CA ILE A 232 -36.28 11.04 -1.41
C ILE A 232 -37.46 11.95 -1.04
N ALA A 233 -37.17 13.17 -0.60
CA ALA A 233 -38.19 14.16 -0.29
C ALA A 233 -38.92 14.63 -1.55
N ASN A 234 -40.16 15.11 -1.40
CA ASN A 234 -40.96 15.59 -2.53
C ASN A 234 -40.22 16.73 -3.28
N GLY A 235 -39.98 16.53 -4.57
CA GLY A 235 -39.25 17.46 -5.43
C GLY A 235 -37.71 17.31 -5.36
N ALA A 236 -37.17 16.39 -4.53
CA ALA A 236 -35.77 16.07 -4.54
C ALA A 236 -35.45 14.93 -5.52
N SER A 237 -34.28 14.95 -6.12
CA SER A 237 -33.81 13.85 -6.99
C SER A 237 -32.84 12.88 -6.30
N ILE A 238 -32.38 13.19 -5.09
CA ILE A 238 -31.45 12.37 -4.30
C ILE A 238 -31.98 12.27 -2.88
N ALA A 239 -31.90 11.07 -2.29
CA ALA A 239 -32.32 10.80 -0.93
C ALA A 239 -31.44 11.54 0.09
N SER A 240 -32.02 11.83 1.24
CA SER A 240 -31.33 12.29 2.45
C SER A 240 -31.56 11.31 3.61
N ALA A 241 -30.55 11.20 4.47
CA ALA A 241 -30.62 10.36 5.65
C ALA A 241 -31.61 10.93 6.69
N GLN A 242 -32.36 10.05 7.36
CA GLN A 242 -33.21 10.38 8.50
C GLN A 242 -32.42 10.11 9.79
N GLY A 243 -31.69 11.10 10.28
CA GLY A 243 -30.81 10.99 11.46
C GLY A 243 -29.35 11.27 11.13
N ASP A 244 -28.44 10.87 12.01
CA ASP A 244 -27.00 10.98 11.79
C ASP A 244 -26.46 9.68 11.14
N PRO A 245 -26.19 9.68 9.85
CA PRO A 245 -25.72 8.48 9.15
C PRO A 245 -24.29 8.11 9.54
N HIS A 246 -23.45 9.06 9.98
CA HIS A 246 -22.04 8.79 10.29
C HIS A 246 -21.88 7.95 11.55
N GLN A 247 -22.76 8.08 12.52
CA GLN A 247 -22.70 7.31 13.76
C GLN A 247 -22.86 5.79 13.50
N ALA A 248 -23.70 5.42 12.53
CA ALA A 248 -23.88 4.02 12.14
C ALA A 248 -22.81 3.57 11.13
N ALA A 249 -22.39 4.46 10.22
CA ALA A 249 -21.52 4.14 9.10
C ALA A 249 -20.08 3.83 9.49
N ILE A 250 -19.52 4.53 10.47
CA ILE A 250 -18.11 4.40 10.82
C ILE A 250 -17.74 2.99 11.29
N PRO A 251 -18.44 2.35 12.25
CA PRO A 251 -18.09 0.99 12.68
C PRO A 251 -18.16 -0.03 11.55
N GLU A 252 -19.20 0.02 10.71
CA GLU A 252 -19.39 -0.90 9.61
C GLU A 252 -18.29 -0.77 8.55
N THR A 253 -18.05 0.45 8.07
CA THR A 253 -17.06 0.67 7.03
C THR A 253 -15.64 0.36 7.48
N GLN A 254 -15.30 0.58 8.75
CA GLN A 254 -14.01 0.22 9.32
C GLN A 254 -13.82 -1.29 9.48
N SER A 255 -14.89 -2.02 9.85
CA SER A 255 -14.89 -3.48 9.89
C SER A 255 -14.61 -4.07 8.51
N CYS A 256 -15.33 -3.62 7.49
CA CYS A 256 -15.10 -4.05 6.10
C CYS A 256 -13.69 -3.67 5.60
N ALA A 257 -13.18 -2.50 5.99
CA ALA A 257 -11.84 -2.04 5.62
C ALA A 257 -10.74 -2.99 6.04
N GLY A 258 -10.92 -3.73 7.15
CA GLY A 258 -9.98 -4.73 7.64
C GLY A 258 -9.54 -5.73 6.56
N CYS A 259 -10.46 -6.13 5.68
CA CYS A 259 -10.19 -7.07 4.57
C CYS A 259 -10.29 -6.41 3.20
N HIS A 260 -11.21 -5.47 3.00
CA HIS A 260 -11.50 -4.85 1.70
C HIS A 260 -10.66 -3.59 1.41
N SER A 261 -9.45 -3.46 1.97
CA SER A 261 -8.52 -2.37 1.69
C SER A 261 -7.13 -2.86 1.31
N ARG A 262 -6.42 -2.09 0.49
CA ARG A 262 -4.99 -2.29 0.31
C ARG A 262 -4.26 -1.64 1.47
N ARG A 263 -3.69 -2.48 2.33
CA ARG A 263 -3.17 -2.07 3.64
C ARG A 263 -1.98 -2.91 4.07
N SER A 264 -1.27 -2.41 5.07
CA SER A 264 -0.29 -3.19 5.83
C SER A 264 -0.75 -3.30 7.28
N LYS A 265 -0.56 -4.46 7.92
CA LYS A 265 -0.85 -4.63 9.34
C LYS A 265 0.25 -3.99 10.18
N VAL A 266 -0.11 -3.20 11.18
CA VAL A 266 0.81 -2.47 12.06
C VAL A 266 0.69 -2.87 13.52
N SER A 267 -0.36 -3.62 13.88
CA SER A 267 -0.52 -4.14 15.25
C SER A 267 -1.26 -5.47 15.21
N ASP A 268 -0.73 -6.45 15.95
CA ASP A 268 -1.49 -7.57 16.47
C ASP A 268 -1.83 -7.20 17.90
N ASP A 269 -3.12 -7.12 18.26
CA ASP A 269 -3.48 -6.79 19.65
C ASP A 269 -3.15 -7.99 20.56
N PRO A 270 -2.08 -7.90 21.37
CA PRO A 270 -1.69 -9.03 22.23
C PRO A 270 -2.57 -9.18 23.47
N ILE A 271 -3.40 -8.17 23.78
CA ILE A 271 -4.23 -8.13 24.99
C ILE A 271 -5.59 -8.76 24.71
N ASN A 272 -6.24 -8.33 23.62
CA ASN A 272 -7.58 -8.78 23.26
C ASN A 272 -7.58 -9.90 22.23
N ASN A 273 -6.44 -10.14 21.58
CA ASN A 273 -6.24 -11.19 20.59
C ASN A 273 -7.20 -11.13 19.38
N HIS A 274 -7.78 -9.96 19.12
CA HIS A 274 -8.69 -9.68 18.01
C HIS A 274 -8.60 -8.20 17.60
N THR A 275 -8.99 -7.89 16.37
CA THR A 275 -9.00 -6.53 15.81
C THR A 275 -10.39 -5.95 15.62
N GLU A 276 -11.42 -6.79 15.76
CA GLU A 276 -12.82 -6.44 15.56
C GLU A 276 -13.27 -5.43 16.62
N GLY A 277 -13.99 -4.40 16.17
CA GLY A 277 -14.48 -3.32 17.03
C GLY A 277 -13.49 -2.19 17.32
N HIS A 278 -12.24 -2.35 16.94
CA HIS A 278 -11.23 -1.31 17.07
C HIS A 278 -11.20 -0.38 15.85
N THR A 279 -10.61 0.80 15.99
CA THR A 279 -10.41 1.72 14.88
C THR A 279 -9.48 1.10 13.84
N PHE A 280 -9.88 1.10 12.56
CA PHE A 280 -9.08 0.51 11.47
C PHE A 280 -7.61 0.93 11.49
N LEU A 281 -7.32 2.21 11.68
CA LEU A 281 -5.96 2.75 11.72
C LEU A 281 -5.20 2.47 13.04
N ASP A 282 -5.78 1.76 14.00
CA ASP A 282 -5.05 1.23 15.15
C ASP A 282 -4.31 -0.07 14.79
N HIS A 283 -4.81 -0.81 13.81
CA HIS A 283 -4.24 -2.10 13.39
C HIS A 283 -3.64 -2.10 12.00
N TYR A 284 -4.04 -1.14 11.16
CA TYR A 284 -3.66 -1.11 9.74
C TYR A 284 -3.21 0.27 9.28
N SER A 285 -2.28 0.29 8.32
CA SER A 285 -1.89 1.47 7.56
C SER A 285 -2.49 1.38 6.16
N LEU A 286 -3.36 2.33 5.80
CA LEU A 286 -4.03 2.37 4.50
C LEU A 286 -3.09 2.91 3.42
N GLN A 287 -3.04 2.24 2.27
CA GLN A 287 -2.38 2.79 1.09
C GLN A 287 -3.23 3.90 0.47
N THR A 288 -2.63 5.08 0.28
CA THR A 288 -3.27 6.23 -0.37
C THR A 288 -3.28 6.10 -1.90
N LEU A 289 -3.68 7.15 -2.63
CA LEU A 289 -3.82 7.12 -4.11
C LEU A 289 -2.46 7.15 -4.82
N GLN A 290 -1.62 6.15 -4.58
CA GLN A 290 -0.26 6.06 -5.12
C GLN A 290 -0.26 5.70 -6.60
N GLN A 291 0.78 6.16 -7.30
CA GLN A 291 1.02 5.81 -8.70
C GLN A 291 1.23 4.31 -8.88
N GLY A 292 0.71 3.74 -9.97
CA GLY A 292 0.75 2.30 -10.25
C GLY A 292 -0.38 1.51 -9.58
N VAL A 293 -1.03 2.08 -8.56
CA VAL A 293 -2.17 1.49 -7.85
C VAL A 293 -3.47 2.21 -8.18
N TYR A 294 -3.40 3.54 -8.32
CA TYR A 294 -4.49 4.39 -8.78
C TYR A 294 -4.03 5.30 -9.91
N HIS A 295 -4.92 5.59 -10.86
CA HIS A 295 -4.74 6.67 -11.81
C HIS A 295 -4.67 8.03 -11.11
N ALA A 296 -4.20 9.07 -11.81
CA ALA A 296 -4.04 10.40 -11.20
C ALA A 296 -5.37 11.03 -10.76
N ASP A 297 -6.48 10.64 -11.39
CA ASP A 297 -7.82 11.06 -10.99
C ASP A 297 -8.41 10.22 -9.84
N GLY A 298 -7.70 9.19 -9.35
CA GLY A 298 -8.11 8.29 -8.28
C GLY A 298 -8.91 7.06 -8.73
N GLN A 299 -9.13 6.85 -10.04
CA GLN A 299 -9.65 5.57 -10.52
C GLN A 299 -8.70 4.42 -10.22
N ILE A 300 -9.25 3.22 -10.00
CA ILE A 300 -8.44 2.02 -9.75
C ILE A 300 -7.58 1.66 -10.96
N GLN A 301 -6.30 1.37 -10.73
CA GLN A 301 -5.34 0.93 -11.74
C GLN A 301 -4.78 -0.45 -11.40
N GLY A 302 -4.30 -0.64 -10.19
CA GLY A 302 -3.86 -1.91 -9.65
C GLY A 302 -4.92 -2.56 -8.76
N GLU A 303 -4.61 -3.70 -8.16
CA GLU A 303 -5.50 -4.36 -7.22
C GLU A 303 -5.53 -3.59 -5.89
N VAL A 304 -6.62 -2.86 -5.64
CA VAL A 304 -6.78 -1.98 -4.47
C VAL A 304 -7.93 -2.40 -3.57
N TYR A 305 -8.62 -3.48 -3.93
CA TYR A 305 -9.88 -3.88 -3.31
C TYR A 305 -10.92 -2.75 -3.48
N VAL A 306 -11.79 -2.49 -2.51
CA VAL A 306 -12.88 -1.52 -2.73
C VAL A 306 -12.86 -0.32 -1.77
N TYR A 307 -12.31 -0.46 -0.57
CA TYR A 307 -12.40 0.57 0.47
C TYR A 307 -11.76 1.89 0.05
N GLY A 308 -10.52 1.86 -0.47
CA GLY A 308 -9.80 3.07 -0.91
C GLY A 308 -10.47 3.83 -2.06
N SER A 309 -11.23 3.15 -2.94
CA SER A 309 -12.07 3.82 -3.94
C SER A 309 -13.38 4.31 -3.33
N PHE A 310 -14.04 3.53 -2.47
CA PHE A 310 -15.31 3.90 -1.85
C PHE A 310 -15.22 5.18 -1.01
N ILE A 311 -14.17 5.33 -0.18
CA ILE A 311 -13.98 6.53 0.65
C ILE A 311 -13.65 7.80 -0.16
N GLN A 312 -13.42 7.70 -1.47
CA GLN A 312 -13.35 8.85 -2.37
C GLN A 312 -14.74 9.36 -2.74
N SER A 313 -15.78 8.50 -2.66
CA SER A 313 -17.12 8.81 -3.15
C SER A 313 -17.83 9.88 -2.30
N LYS A 314 -18.70 10.65 -2.96
CA LYS A 314 -19.60 11.57 -2.25
C LYS A 314 -20.64 10.83 -1.42
N MET A 315 -20.96 9.59 -1.77
CA MET A 315 -21.89 8.76 -1.01
C MET A 315 -21.32 8.41 0.34
N TYR A 316 -20.06 7.95 0.41
CA TYR A 316 -19.35 7.73 1.68
C TYR A 316 -19.31 9.02 2.53
N GLN A 317 -18.97 10.16 1.92
CA GLN A 317 -18.94 11.46 2.61
C GLN A 317 -20.31 11.87 3.18
N ARG A 318 -21.39 11.27 2.71
CA ARG A 318 -22.76 11.48 3.20
C ARG A 318 -23.24 10.39 4.16
N GLY A 319 -22.36 9.42 4.50
CA GLY A 319 -22.64 8.36 5.44
C GLY A 319 -23.32 7.13 4.85
N VAL A 320 -23.28 6.93 3.53
CA VAL A 320 -23.66 5.66 2.89
C VAL A 320 -22.64 4.59 3.29
N THR A 321 -23.12 3.37 3.58
CA THR A 321 -22.33 2.21 3.99
C THR A 321 -22.37 1.09 2.96
N CYS A 322 -21.59 0.05 3.18
CA CYS A 322 -21.59 -1.15 2.33
C CYS A 322 -22.95 -1.85 2.35
N SER A 323 -23.58 -1.96 3.53
CA SER A 323 -24.88 -2.64 3.72
C SER A 323 -26.07 -1.88 3.10
N ASN A 324 -25.92 -0.62 2.73
CA ASN A 324 -26.94 0.07 1.93
C ASN A 324 -27.09 -0.51 0.53
N CYS A 325 -26.06 -1.23 0.02
CA CYS A 325 -26.04 -1.82 -1.31
C CYS A 325 -25.91 -3.35 -1.31
N HIS A 326 -25.28 -3.93 -0.28
CA HIS A 326 -25.01 -5.37 -0.17
C HIS A 326 -25.61 -5.95 1.11
N ASN A 327 -26.19 -7.16 1.03
CA ASN A 327 -26.44 -7.95 2.23
C ASN A 327 -25.08 -8.45 2.78
N PRO A 328 -24.67 -8.10 4.01
CA PRO A 328 -23.35 -8.45 4.53
C PRO A 328 -23.14 -9.96 4.76
N HIS A 329 -24.21 -10.75 4.82
CA HIS A 329 -24.16 -12.20 5.01
C HIS A 329 -24.12 -12.95 3.69
N SER A 330 -25.08 -12.73 2.78
CA SER A 330 -25.09 -13.39 1.45
C SER A 330 -24.12 -12.74 0.45
N LEU A 331 -23.70 -11.50 0.68
CA LEU A 331 -22.89 -10.61 -0.18
C LEU A 331 -23.63 -10.13 -1.46
N GLU A 332 -24.86 -10.63 -1.67
CA GLU A 332 -25.65 -10.23 -2.83
C GLU A 332 -26.07 -8.75 -2.71
N PRO A 333 -26.20 -8.05 -3.84
CA PRO A 333 -26.84 -6.74 -3.83
C PRO A 333 -28.27 -6.80 -3.31
N VAL A 334 -28.68 -5.81 -2.51
CA VAL A 334 -30.04 -5.74 -1.92
C VAL A 334 -31.15 -5.50 -2.96
N ALA A 335 -30.77 -5.14 -4.18
CA ALA A 335 -31.66 -5.00 -5.34
C ALA A 335 -30.90 -5.22 -6.65
N GLU A 336 -31.58 -5.66 -7.70
CA GLU A 336 -30.98 -5.95 -9.00
C GLU A 336 -30.85 -4.70 -9.90
N GLY A 337 -29.76 -4.64 -10.65
CA GLY A 337 -29.54 -3.67 -11.70
C GLY A 337 -29.69 -2.21 -11.23
N ASN A 338 -30.37 -1.38 -12.02
CA ASN A 338 -30.59 0.03 -11.69
C ASN A 338 -31.51 0.26 -10.48
N GLN A 339 -32.28 -0.77 -10.05
CA GLN A 339 -33.13 -0.65 -8.85
C GLN A 339 -32.28 -0.45 -7.59
N LEU A 340 -31.08 -0.96 -7.55
CA LEU A 340 -30.12 -0.74 -6.45
C LEU A 340 -29.87 0.77 -6.23
N CYS A 341 -29.69 1.51 -7.33
CA CYS A 341 -29.45 2.96 -7.29
C CYS A 341 -30.74 3.76 -7.06
N ALA A 342 -31.86 3.23 -7.55
CA ALA A 342 -33.17 3.89 -7.49
C ALA A 342 -33.73 4.06 -6.08
N GLY A 343 -33.22 3.30 -5.09
CA GLY A 343 -33.54 3.49 -3.67
C GLY A 343 -33.12 4.86 -3.13
N CYS A 344 -32.10 5.48 -3.72
CA CYS A 344 -31.58 6.78 -3.30
C CYS A 344 -31.55 7.82 -4.42
N HIS A 345 -31.60 7.44 -5.71
CA HIS A 345 -31.55 8.33 -6.88
C HIS A 345 -32.86 8.20 -7.65
N ALA A 346 -33.66 9.27 -7.70
CA ALA A 346 -34.99 9.30 -8.32
C ALA A 346 -34.94 8.79 -9.78
N PRO A 347 -35.65 7.66 -10.11
CA PRO A 347 -35.58 7.06 -11.43
C PRO A 347 -36.07 7.99 -12.56
N GLU A 348 -37.06 8.83 -12.26
CA GLU A 348 -37.60 9.82 -13.16
C GLU A 348 -36.59 10.92 -13.57
N THR A 349 -35.49 11.06 -12.80
CA THR A 349 -34.39 11.97 -13.11
C THR A 349 -33.22 11.22 -13.74
N TYR A 350 -32.80 10.08 -13.15
CA TYR A 350 -31.53 9.46 -13.45
C TYR A 350 -31.63 8.21 -14.32
N ASN A 351 -32.74 7.46 -14.27
CA ASN A 351 -32.95 6.29 -15.13
C ASN A 351 -33.72 6.67 -16.42
N GLN A 352 -33.27 7.70 -17.08
CA GLN A 352 -33.92 8.29 -18.26
C GLN A 352 -32.93 8.49 -19.40
N PRO A 353 -33.38 8.37 -20.69
CA PRO A 353 -32.54 8.70 -21.84
C PRO A 353 -31.99 10.11 -21.84
N SER A 354 -32.61 11.06 -21.14
CA SER A 354 -32.13 12.42 -20.96
C SER A 354 -30.92 12.52 -20.03
N HIS A 355 -30.65 11.47 -19.22
CA HIS A 355 -29.48 11.39 -18.36
C HIS A 355 -28.35 10.54 -18.97
N HIS A 356 -28.66 9.31 -19.41
CA HIS A 356 -27.64 8.39 -19.90
C HIS A 356 -27.43 8.42 -21.42
N PHE A 357 -28.29 9.06 -22.19
CA PHE A 357 -28.21 9.26 -23.64
C PHE A 357 -28.12 7.97 -24.48
N HIS A 358 -28.61 6.86 -23.96
CA HIS A 358 -28.66 5.59 -24.66
C HIS A 358 -30.11 5.13 -24.84
N LYS A 359 -30.34 4.34 -25.90
CA LYS A 359 -31.66 3.82 -26.22
C LYS A 359 -31.88 2.44 -25.59
N GLY A 360 -33.08 2.24 -25.06
CA GLY A 360 -33.49 0.97 -24.45
C GLY A 360 -33.06 0.81 -22.98
N ASP A 361 -34.04 0.64 -22.11
CA ASP A 361 -33.89 0.65 -20.65
C ASP A 361 -32.96 -0.49 -20.14
N ASN A 362 -32.80 -1.57 -20.91
CA ASN A 362 -31.93 -2.71 -20.60
C ASN A 362 -30.61 -2.72 -21.40
N SER A 363 -30.29 -1.66 -22.14
CA SER A 363 -29.01 -1.59 -22.84
C SER A 363 -27.84 -1.43 -21.86
N ALA A 364 -26.66 -1.91 -22.23
CA ALA A 364 -25.45 -1.76 -21.39
C ALA A 364 -25.16 -0.27 -21.07
N GLY A 365 -25.47 0.65 -22.01
CA GLY A 365 -25.29 2.09 -21.81
C GLY A 365 -26.32 2.73 -20.89
N ALA A 366 -27.46 2.10 -20.62
CA ALA A 366 -28.46 2.54 -19.65
C ALA A 366 -28.21 2.03 -18.23
N GLN A 367 -27.24 1.14 -18.03
CA GLN A 367 -26.89 0.63 -16.69
C GLN A 367 -26.05 1.64 -15.94
N CYS A 368 -26.52 2.11 -14.78
CA CYS A 368 -25.85 3.10 -13.93
C CYS A 368 -24.38 2.73 -13.63
N VAL A 369 -24.17 1.47 -13.26
CA VAL A 369 -22.85 0.96 -12.87
C VAL A 369 -21.82 0.99 -14.00
N ASN A 370 -22.23 0.87 -15.27
CA ASN A 370 -21.29 0.85 -16.39
C ASN A 370 -20.64 2.21 -16.65
N CYS A 371 -21.31 3.29 -16.22
CA CYS A 371 -20.78 4.66 -16.33
C CYS A 371 -20.14 5.15 -15.01
N HIS A 372 -20.75 4.83 -13.86
CA HIS A 372 -20.37 5.38 -12.57
C HIS A 372 -19.46 4.45 -11.76
N MET A 373 -19.41 3.17 -12.12
CA MET A 373 -18.58 2.12 -11.49
C MET A 373 -17.95 1.24 -12.60
N PRO A 374 -17.11 1.80 -13.49
CA PRO A 374 -16.50 1.02 -14.57
C PRO A 374 -15.68 -0.12 -13.98
N ALA A 375 -15.70 -1.27 -14.67
CA ALA A 375 -15.01 -2.47 -14.21
C ALA A 375 -13.59 -2.55 -14.76
N THR A 376 -12.68 -3.06 -13.95
CA THR A 376 -11.30 -3.41 -14.33
C THR A 376 -11.07 -4.88 -14.02
N VAL A 377 -10.39 -5.60 -14.93
CA VAL A 377 -10.08 -7.02 -14.77
C VAL A 377 -8.78 -7.16 -14.00
N TYR A 378 -8.84 -7.90 -12.87
CA TYR A 378 -7.69 -8.30 -12.06
C TYR A 378 -7.46 -9.79 -12.13
N MET A 379 -6.27 -10.24 -11.73
CA MET A 379 -5.93 -11.67 -11.68
C MET A 379 -6.32 -12.43 -12.96
N GLY A 380 -6.33 -11.75 -14.11
CA GLY A 380 -6.63 -12.30 -15.43
C GLY A 380 -8.11 -12.56 -15.75
N VAL A 381 -8.97 -12.75 -14.76
CA VAL A 381 -10.36 -13.19 -14.94
C VAL A 381 -11.37 -12.46 -14.05
N ASP A 382 -10.93 -11.80 -13.01
CA ASP A 382 -11.78 -11.19 -11.98
C ASP A 382 -12.11 -9.73 -12.34
N SER A 383 -13.35 -9.48 -12.74
CA SER A 383 -13.85 -8.16 -13.14
C SER A 383 -14.43 -7.43 -11.94
N ARG A 384 -13.71 -6.44 -11.43
CA ARG A 384 -14.11 -5.64 -10.25
C ARG A 384 -14.51 -4.24 -10.62
N ARG A 385 -15.61 -3.74 -10.03
CA ARG A 385 -16.12 -2.40 -10.24
C ARG A 385 -15.41 -1.37 -9.34
N ASP A 386 -15.15 -0.19 -9.90
CA ASP A 386 -14.64 0.95 -9.13
C ASP A 386 -15.75 1.54 -8.24
N HIS A 387 -15.56 1.49 -6.93
CA HIS A 387 -16.53 1.99 -5.93
C HIS A 387 -16.40 3.49 -5.63
N SER A 388 -15.62 4.24 -6.41
CA SER A 388 -15.55 5.70 -6.28
C SER A 388 -16.80 6.42 -6.79
N MET A 389 -17.70 5.70 -7.49
CA MET A 389 -18.98 6.17 -7.99
C MET A 389 -18.87 7.53 -8.71
N ARG A 390 -17.98 7.58 -9.69
CA ARG A 390 -17.56 8.82 -10.33
C ARG A 390 -18.57 9.33 -11.36
N ILE A 391 -18.56 10.63 -11.55
CA ILE A 391 -19.13 11.25 -12.75
C ILE A 391 -18.10 11.06 -13.88
N PRO A 392 -18.47 10.46 -15.03
CA PRO A 392 -17.56 10.25 -16.15
C PRO A 392 -16.89 11.55 -16.65
N ARG A 393 -15.56 11.53 -16.79
CA ARG A 393 -14.74 12.68 -17.21
C ARG A 393 -13.80 12.29 -18.37
N PRO A 394 -14.33 12.01 -19.57
CA PRO A 394 -13.50 11.66 -20.72
C PRO A 394 -12.61 12.81 -21.21
N ASP A 395 -12.90 14.05 -20.81
CA ASP A 395 -12.11 15.25 -21.11
C ASP A 395 -10.71 15.22 -20.48
N ILE A 396 -10.54 14.54 -19.35
CA ILE A 396 -9.22 14.44 -18.70
C ILE A 396 -8.38 13.24 -19.19
N THR A 397 -8.98 12.29 -19.94
CA THR A 397 -8.25 11.11 -20.44
C THR A 397 -7.02 11.49 -21.27
N GLY A 398 -7.15 12.42 -22.20
CA GLY A 398 -6.02 12.87 -23.03
C GLY A 398 -4.90 13.51 -22.20
N PRO A 399 -5.20 14.51 -21.37
CA PRO A 399 -4.18 15.21 -20.57
C PRO A 399 -3.45 14.35 -19.53
N ILE A 400 -4.12 13.40 -18.87
CA ILE A 400 -3.54 12.67 -17.73
C ILE A 400 -3.43 11.16 -17.94
N GLY A 401 -3.94 10.61 -19.04
CA GLY A 401 -3.89 9.18 -19.33
C GLY A 401 -4.83 8.31 -18.49
N ALA A 402 -5.78 8.88 -17.73
CA ALA A 402 -6.75 8.11 -16.98
C ALA A 402 -7.81 7.50 -17.91
N PRO A 403 -8.31 6.26 -17.64
CA PRO A 403 -9.37 5.66 -18.44
C PRO A 403 -10.70 6.44 -18.29
N ASN A 404 -11.63 6.21 -19.23
CA ASN A 404 -12.99 6.69 -19.08
C ASN A 404 -14.01 5.60 -19.43
N ALA A 405 -15.16 5.65 -18.79
CA ALA A 405 -16.20 4.65 -18.94
C ALA A 405 -16.75 4.51 -20.37
N CYS A 406 -16.77 5.60 -21.17
CA CYS A 406 -17.30 5.58 -22.52
C CYS A 406 -16.50 4.64 -23.44
N ASN A 407 -15.15 4.73 -23.37
CA ASN A 407 -14.27 3.95 -24.23
C ASN A 407 -14.14 2.48 -23.80
N SER A 408 -14.70 2.09 -22.67
CA SER A 408 -14.84 0.65 -22.31
C SER A 408 -15.80 -0.09 -23.24
N CYS A 409 -16.81 0.61 -23.78
CA CYS A 409 -17.78 0.07 -24.75
C CYS A 409 -17.54 0.60 -26.17
N HIS A 410 -17.26 1.89 -26.32
CA HIS A 410 -16.98 2.55 -27.60
C HIS A 410 -15.47 2.45 -27.93
N THR A 411 -14.98 1.23 -28.08
CA THR A 411 -13.54 0.92 -28.28
C THR A 411 -12.99 1.43 -29.61
N ASP A 412 -13.88 1.69 -30.59
CA ASP A 412 -13.56 2.27 -31.90
C ASP A 412 -13.47 3.80 -31.90
N LYS A 413 -13.80 4.45 -30.78
CA LYS A 413 -13.83 5.91 -30.61
C LYS A 413 -12.65 6.40 -29.76
N THR A 414 -12.29 7.68 -29.95
CA THR A 414 -11.27 8.35 -29.14
C THR A 414 -11.86 8.97 -27.89
N ALA A 415 -11.00 9.24 -26.88
CA ALA A 415 -11.41 10.00 -25.70
C ALA A 415 -11.94 11.40 -26.05
N ALA A 416 -11.40 12.04 -27.10
CA ALA A 416 -11.88 13.33 -27.60
C ALA A 416 -13.33 13.25 -28.13
N TRP A 417 -13.69 12.16 -28.81
CA TRP A 417 -15.06 11.90 -29.20
C TRP A 417 -16.00 11.81 -28.00
N SER A 418 -15.59 11.04 -26.97
CA SER A 418 -16.37 10.91 -25.75
C SER A 418 -16.50 12.23 -24.99
N ALA A 419 -15.44 13.03 -24.95
CA ALA A 419 -15.47 14.37 -24.34
C ALA A 419 -16.44 15.31 -25.09
N SER A 420 -16.41 15.31 -26.43
CA SER A 420 -17.33 16.10 -27.25
C SER A 420 -18.80 15.67 -27.09
N ALA A 421 -19.06 14.37 -26.97
CA ALA A 421 -20.40 13.86 -26.68
C ALA A 421 -20.94 14.39 -25.36
N ILE A 422 -20.16 14.25 -24.27
CA ILE A 422 -20.53 14.77 -22.93
C ILE A 422 -20.76 16.30 -22.98
N GLN A 423 -19.90 17.04 -23.67
CA GLN A 423 -20.03 18.49 -23.80
C GLN A 423 -21.33 18.87 -24.49
N SER A 424 -21.68 18.18 -25.60
CA SER A 424 -22.92 18.41 -26.30
C SER A 424 -24.17 18.12 -25.44
N TRP A 425 -24.12 17.06 -24.63
CA TRP A 425 -25.20 16.69 -23.69
C TRP A 425 -25.40 17.71 -22.57
N LEU A 426 -24.35 18.39 -22.15
CA LEU A 426 -24.37 19.42 -21.11
C LEU A 426 -24.67 20.83 -21.68
N HIS A 427 -25.09 20.93 -22.94
CA HIS A 427 -25.41 22.20 -23.61
C HIS A 427 -24.25 23.22 -23.48
N ASP A 428 -23.03 22.78 -23.82
CA ASP A 428 -21.80 23.58 -23.78
C ASP A 428 -21.45 24.20 -22.42
N SER A 429 -22.05 23.73 -21.31
CA SER A 429 -21.61 24.13 -19.99
C SER A 429 -20.18 23.62 -19.71
N THR A 430 -19.27 24.53 -19.37
CA THR A 430 -17.91 24.18 -19.03
C THR A 430 -17.87 23.51 -17.64
N ARG A 431 -17.26 22.32 -17.55
CA ARG A 431 -16.95 21.72 -16.26
C ARG A 431 -15.68 22.32 -15.71
N PRO A 432 -15.62 22.63 -14.40
CA PRO A 432 -14.37 23.07 -13.79
C PRO A 432 -13.30 21.96 -13.89
N PRO A 433 -12.00 22.34 -13.94
CA PRO A 433 -10.93 21.37 -13.84
C PRO A 433 -11.11 20.48 -12.60
N GLU A 434 -10.79 19.20 -12.74
CA GLU A 434 -10.80 18.30 -11.60
C GLU A 434 -9.48 18.43 -10.82
N LEU A 435 -9.57 19.05 -9.63
CA LEU A 435 -8.40 19.40 -8.83
C LEU A 435 -7.56 18.17 -8.47
N VAL A 436 -8.19 17.03 -8.13
CA VAL A 436 -7.48 15.78 -7.77
C VAL A 436 -6.62 15.32 -8.95
N ALA A 437 -7.24 15.15 -10.13
CA ALA A 437 -6.53 14.72 -11.34
C ALA A 437 -5.39 15.68 -11.72
N THR A 438 -5.66 16.98 -11.66
CA THR A 438 -4.68 18.01 -12.03
C THR A 438 -3.49 18.03 -11.08
N ALA A 439 -3.74 18.03 -9.77
CA ALA A 439 -2.69 18.10 -8.75
C ALA A 439 -1.83 16.82 -8.72
N LEU A 440 -2.47 15.64 -8.69
CA LEU A 440 -1.74 14.38 -8.65
C LEU A 440 -0.97 14.11 -9.94
N SER A 441 -1.54 14.47 -11.11
CA SER A 441 -0.82 14.37 -12.38
C SER A 441 0.39 15.32 -12.43
N ALA A 442 0.22 16.58 -12.01
CA ALA A 442 1.30 17.54 -11.97
C ALA A 442 2.46 17.06 -11.09
N ALA A 443 2.15 16.49 -9.92
CA ALA A 443 3.16 15.95 -9.01
C ALA A 443 3.87 14.71 -9.58
N ARG A 444 3.13 13.77 -10.17
CA ARG A 444 3.67 12.53 -10.75
C ARG A 444 4.61 12.78 -11.93
N TYR A 445 4.35 13.83 -12.69
CA TYR A 445 5.16 14.22 -13.85
C TYR A 445 6.07 15.43 -13.58
N SER A 446 6.26 15.82 -12.31
CA SER A 446 7.12 16.93 -11.90
C SER A 446 6.86 18.23 -12.67
N GLN A 447 5.58 18.53 -12.92
CA GLN A 447 5.19 19.73 -13.65
C GLN A 447 5.41 20.99 -12.80
N PRO A 448 5.63 22.14 -13.42
CA PRO A 448 5.67 23.43 -12.71
C PRO A 448 4.42 23.66 -11.87
N ASN A 449 4.57 24.26 -10.69
CA ASN A 449 3.49 24.57 -9.73
C ASN A 449 2.76 23.34 -9.14
N ALA A 450 3.32 22.14 -9.24
CA ALA A 450 2.74 20.94 -8.65
C ALA A 450 2.56 21.09 -7.12
N ASP A 451 3.53 21.68 -6.44
CA ASP A 451 3.49 22.00 -5.01
C ASP A 451 2.29 22.88 -4.62
N GLN A 452 1.99 23.91 -5.42
CA GLN A 452 0.86 24.80 -5.17
C GLN A 452 -0.48 24.07 -5.35
N LEU A 453 -0.60 23.25 -6.39
CA LEU A 453 -1.79 22.41 -6.63
C LEU A 453 -1.99 21.37 -5.52
N LEU A 454 -0.92 20.75 -5.04
CA LEU A 454 -0.98 19.82 -3.90
C LEU A 454 -1.41 20.53 -2.61
N ILE A 455 -0.90 21.74 -2.34
CA ILE A 455 -1.29 22.57 -1.18
C ILE A 455 -2.77 22.95 -1.28
N GLU A 456 -3.26 23.34 -2.46
CA GLU A 456 -4.66 23.63 -2.68
C GLU A 456 -5.53 22.40 -2.42
N LEU A 457 -5.16 21.26 -2.99
CA LEU A 457 -5.87 19.98 -2.80
C LEU A 457 -5.90 19.57 -1.32
N ALA A 458 -4.76 19.63 -0.62
CA ALA A 458 -4.65 19.26 0.79
C ALA A 458 -5.55 20.13 1.71
N ASN A 459 -5.72 21.41 1.36
CA ASN A 459 -6.50 22.37 2.16
C ASN A 459 -7.99 22.41 1.80
N ASN A 460 -8.44 21.71 0.77
CA ASN A 460 -9.85 21.76 0.31
C ASN A 460 -10.73 20.74 1.06
N PRO A 461 -11.59 21.16 2.02
CA PRO A 461 -12.40 20.25 2.81
C PRO A 461 -13.53 19.56 2.03
N SER A 462 -13.85 20.01 0.81
CA SER A 462 -14.87 19.39 -0.05
C SER A 462 -14.34 18.14 -0.79
N ILE A 463 -13.05 17.90 -0.74
CA ILE A 463 -12.36 16.75 -1.32
C ILE A 463 -12.21 15.63 -0.27
N SER A 464 -12.26 14.38 -0.73
CA SER A 464 -12.14 13.20 0.14
C SER A 464 -10.84 13.18 0.94
N GLY A 465 -10.90 12.66 2.17
CA GLY A 465 -9.75 12.57 3.08
C GLY A 465 -8.55 11.86 2.45
N ILE A 466 -8.79 10.74 1.75
CA ILE A 466 -7.72 9.97 1.10
C ILE A 466 -7.00 10.76 -0.01
N ALA A 467 -7.71 11.56 -0.81
CA ALA A 467 -7.08 12.38 -1.85
C ALA A 467 -6.27 13.54 -1.23
N ARG A 468 -6.78 14.16 -0.17
CA ARG A 468 -6.06 15.19 0.61
C ARG A 468 -4.82 14.63 1.29
N ALA A 469 -4.93 13.44 1.87
CA ALA A 469 -3.79 12.72 2.47
C ALA A 469 -2.73 12.37 1.40
N THR A 470 -3.16 11.93 0.21
CA THR A 470 -2.23 11.69 -0.91
C THR A 470 -1.47 12.96 -1.30
N ALA A 471 -2.16 14.09 -1.38
CA ALA A 471 -1.53 15.37 -1.71
C ALA A 471 -0.49 15.78 -0.65
N LEU A 472 -0.81 15.63 0.63
CA LEU A 472 0.12 15.91 1.73
C LEU A 472 1.36 15.01 1.66
N GLY A 473 1.19 13.70 1.48
CA GLY A 473 2.31 12.76 1.35
C GLY A 473 3.25 13.15 0.20
N LEU A 474 2.70 13.55 -0.95
CA LEU A 474 3.51 13.99 -2.09
C LEU A 474 4.26 15.31 -1.86
N LEU A 475 3.87 16.13 -0.87
CA LEU A 475 4.60 17.36 -0.50
C LEU A 475 5.98 17.07 0.10
N GLU A 476 6.29 15.85 0.52
CA GLU A 476 7.65 15.45 0.91
C GLU A 476 8.70 15.75 -0.18
N ASN A 477 8.29 15.69 -1.45
CA ASN A 477 9.16 15.99 -2.60
C ASN A 477 9.36 17.49 -2.84
N TYR A 478 8.68 18.36 -2.09
CA TYR A 478 8.67 19.83 -2.24
C TYR A 478 9.02 20.51 -0.92
N ALA A 479 10.28 20.34 -0.48
CA ALA A 479 10.78 20.75 0.84
C ALA A 479 10.97 22.27 0.94
N HIS A 480 9.91 23.04 1.18
CA HIS A 480 9.96 24.49 1.39
C HIS A 480 8.88 24.97 2.39
N SER A 481 8.98 26.22 2.80
CA SER A 481 8.16 26.79 3.87
C SER A 481 6.65 26.68 3.64
N ALA A 482 6.17 26.80 2.38
CA ALA A 482 4.75 26.70 2.09
C ALA A 482 4.21 25.27 2.29
N SER A 483 4.98 24.24 1.87
CA SER A 483 4.67 22.82 2.08
C SER A 483 4.61 22.50 3.58
N TYR A 484 5.63 22.92 4.36
CA TYR A 484 5.64 22.69 5.81
C TYR A 484 4.47 23.39 6.52
N ASN A 485 4.11 24.61 6.09
CA ASN A 485 2.98 25.33 6.68
C ASN A 485 1.64 24.66 6.33
N ALA A 486 1.50 24.11 5.12
CA ALA A 486 0.33 23.34 4.74
C ALA A 486 0.20 22.07 5.60
N ALA A 487 1.30 21.33 5.79
CA ALA A 487 1.35 20.15 6.64
C ALA A 487 0.99 20.49 8.11
N ARG A 488 1.62 21.52 8.70
CA ARG A 488 1.34 21.94 10.08
C ARG A 488 -0.13 22.23 10.35
N LYS A 489 -0.85 22.84 9.40
CA LYS A 489 -2.29 23.10 9.52
C LYS A 489 -3.12 21.82 9.64
N GLN A 490 -2.62 20.71 9.14
CA GLN A 490 -3.36 19.45 9.08
C GLN A 490 -2.98 18.48 10.23
N LEU A 491 -2.01 18.78 11.08
CA LEU A 491 -1.61 17.95 12.22
C LEU A 491 -2.73 17.73 13.24
N ASN A 492 -3.70 18.65 13.31
CA ASN A 492 -4.88 18.53 14.19
C ASN A 492 -6.17 18.21 13.43
N ASN A 493 -6.08 17.68 12.21
CA ASN A 493 -7.24 17.32 11.42
C ASN A 493 -8.04 16.20 12.11
N GLN A 494 -9.37 16.20 11.98
CA GLN A 494 -10.22 15.17 12.55
C GLN A 494 -9.97 13.78 11.89
N ASP A 495 -9.65 13.76 10.60
CA ASP A 495 -9.31 12.55 9.86
C ASP A 495 -7.87 12.12 10.18
N PRO A 496 -7.66 10.96 10.83
CA PRO A 496 -6.33 10.48 11.19
C PRO A 496 -5.45 10.18 9.97
N LEU A 497 -6.03 9.81 8.83
CA LEU A 497 -5.27 9.59 7.60
C LEU A 497 -4.60 10.88 7.11
N ILE A 498 -5.29 12.02 7.27
CA ILE A 498 -4.74 13.34 6.96
C ILE A 498 -3.64 13.71 7.97
N ARG A 499 -3.78 13.38 9.26
CA ARG A 499 -2.72 13.64 10.25
C ARG A 499 -1.45 12.84 9.95
N ILE A 500 -1.59 11.54 9.58
CA ILE A 500 -0.46 10.69 9.16
C ILE A 500 0.28 11.33 7.98
N ALA A 501 -0.44 11.71 6.94
CA ALA A 501 0.15 12.31 5.75
C ALA A 501 0.77 13.69 6.01
N ALA A 502 0.21 14.46 6.94
CA ALA A 502 0.79 15.74 7.39
C ALA A 502 2.13 15.51 8.11
N LEU A 503 2.24 14.45 8.92
CA LEU A 503 3.50 14.04 9.54
C LEU A 503 4.54 13.69 8.46
N GLN A 504 4.19 12.88 7.46
CA GLN A 504 5.07 12.49 6.36
C GLN A 504 5.62 13.71 5.61
N ALA A 505 4.77 14.69 5.32
CA ALA A 505 5.19 15.93 4.67
C ALA A 505 6.23 16.75 5.49
N LEU A 506 6.39 16.50 6.79
CA LEU A 506 7.38 17.12 7.64
C LEU A 506 8.70 16.32 7.75
N GLU A 507 8.82 15.21 7.05
CA GLU A 507 10.01 14.34 7.12
C GLU A 507 11.28 15.05 6.65
N MET A 508 11.18 15.97 5.70
CA MET A 508 12.31 16.72 5.17
C MET A 508 12.80 17.87 6.10
N LEU A 509 12.08 18.16 7.19
CA LEU A 509 12.58 19.07 8.22
C LEU A 509 13.81 18.47 8.90
N PRO A 510 14.82 19.30 9.24
CA PRO A 510 15.92 18.85 10.09
C PRO A 510 15.40 18.25 11.39
N LEU A 511 15.96 17.11 11.81
CA LEU A 511 15.46 16.29 12.93
C LEU A 511 15.25 17.13 14.20
N GLN A 512 16.18 18.07 14.51
CA GLN A 512 16.11 18.93 15.68
C GLN A 512 14.92 19.93 15.66
N GLN A 513 14.36 20.20 14.47
CA GLN A 513 13.22 21.11 14.32
C GLN A 513 11.87 20.39 14.42
N ARG A 514 11.86 19.05 14.38
CA ARG A 514 10.61 18.26 14.34
C ARG A 514 9.88 18.19 15.67
N TRP A 515 10.59 18.26 16.80
CA TRP A 515 10.00 18.03 18.12
C TRP A 515 8.77 18.89 18.40
N GLN A 516 8.87 20.20 18.15
CA GLN A 516 7.80 21.14 18.46
C GLN A 516 6.48 20.82 17.74
N ASP A 517 6.58 20.46 16.47
CA ASP A 517 5.41 20.18 15.62
C ASP A 517 4.85 18.78 15.86
N ILE A 518 5.72 17.77 16.08
CA ILE A 518 5.38 16.34 16.03
C ILE A 518 5.10 15.74 17.41
N SER A 519 5.79 16.18 18.46
CA SER A 519 5.66 15.57 19.80
C SER A 519 4.23 15.52 20.36
N PRO A 520 3.32 16.48 20.09
CA PRO A 520 1.93 16.35 20.55
C PRO A 520 1.23 15.08 20.03
N LEU A 521 1.61 14.61 18.82
CA LEU A 521 0.99 13.42 18.21
C LEU A 521 1.55 12.10 18.74
N LEU A 522 2.56 12.11 19.60
CA LEU A 522 2.95 10.93 20.39
C LEU A 522 1.82 10.47 21.35
N LYS A 523 0.83 11.32 21.60
CA LYS A 523 -0.36 11.05 22.43
C LYS A 523 -1.65 10.96 21.61
N ASP A 524 -1.55 10.86 20.31
CA ASP A 524 -2.74 10.71 19.45
C ASP A 524 -3.54 9.46 19.85
N GLN A 525 -4.85 9.54 19.76
CA GLN A 525 -5.71 8.41 20.07
C GLN A 525 -5.49 7.24 19.12
N VAL A 526 -5.15 7.51 17.85
CA VAL A 526 -4.96 6.52 16.80
C VAL A 526 -3.51 6.03 16.77
N ALA A 527 -3.32 4.72 16.85
CA ALA A 527 -1.99 4.10 16.94
C ALA A 527 -1.09 4.40 15.73
N SER A 528 -1.61 4.32 14.50
CA SER A 528 -0.82 4.63 13.29
C SER A 528 -0.32 6.08 13.27
N VAL A 529 -1.05 7.04 13.85
CA VAL A 529 -0.56 8.43 14.00
C VAL A 529 0.59 8.49 14.99
N ARG A 530 0.47 7.80 16.15
CA ARG A 530 1.57 7.72 17.13
C ARG A 530 2.81 7.05 16.55
N PHE A 531 2.65 5.98 15.77
CA PHE A 531 3.75 5.27 15.14
C PHE A 531 4.48 6.15 14.12
N GLU A 532 3.75 6.89 13.31
CA GLU A 532 4.34 7.82 12.36
C GLU A 532 5.08 8.98 13.05
N ALA A 533 4.48 9.57 14.10
CA ALA A 533 5.14 10.59 14.92
C ALA A 533 6.42 10.05 15.56
N THR A 534 6.39 8.81 16.07
CA THR A 534 7.56 8.14 16.66
C THR A 534 8.65 7.91 15.63
N ARG A 535 8.30 7.41 14.44
CA ARG A 535 9.24 7.18 13.32
C ARG A 535 10.02 8.45 12.98
N LEU A 536 9.33 9.57 12.90
CA LEU A 536 9.93 10.87 12.55
C LEU A 536 10.80 11.49 13.65
N LEU A 537 10.66 11.02 14.88
CA LEU A 537 11.45 11.49 16.03
C LEU A 537 12.55 10.52 16.47
N LEU A 538 12.66 9.35 15.80
CA LEU A 538 13.73 8.38 16.08
C LEU A 538 15.10 9.02 15.90
N GLY A 539 16.01 8.80 16.88
CA GLY A 539 17.38 9.31 16.87
C GLY A 539 17.50 10.78 17.24
N LEU A 540 16.42 11.44 17.66
CA LEU A 540 16.49 12.82 18.12
C LEU A 540 17.26 12.90 19.45
N ALA A 541 18.35 13.70 19.46
CA ALA A 541 19.18 13.93 20.63
C ALA A 541 18.84 15.28 21.32
N GLY A 542 19.27 15.43 22.57
CA GLY A 542 19.14 16.69 23.32
C GLY A 542 17.79 16.86 24.03
N LEU A 543 17.00 15.82 24.14
CA LEU A 543 15.74 15.80 24.89
C LEU A 543 16.00 15.84 26.40
N ASN A 544 15.11 16.51 27.16
CA ASN A 544 15.12 16.40 28.61
C ASN A 544 14.56 15.04 29.08
N ASN A 545 14.73 14.69 30.36
CA ASN A 545 14.33 13.38 30.90
C ASN A 545 12.83 13.07 30.75
N TYR A 546 11.97 14.05 30.72
CA TYR A 546 10.54 13.85 30.51
C TYR A 546 10.24 13.53 29.04
N GLN A 547 10.75 14.35 28.13
CA GLN A 547 10.62 14.17 26.68
C GLN A 547 11.21 12.82 26.24
N GLN A 548 12.37 12.45 26.79
CA GLN A 548 13.00 11.16 26.47
C GLN A 548 12.13 9.99 26.90
N ARG A 549 11.59 9.98 28.12
CA ARG A 549 10.70 8.90 28.58
C ARG A 549 9.43 8.80 27.75
N GLU A 550 8.85 9.92 27.34
CA GLU A 550 7.67 9.94 26.48
C GLU A 550 7.98 9.32 25.10
N LEU A 551 9.12 9.66 24.52
CA LEU A 551 9.56 9.08 23.25
C LEU A 551 9.89 7.59 23.40
N ASP A 552 10.62 7.18 24.44
CA ASP A 552 11.03 5.78 24.67
C ASP A 552 9.83 4.83 24.80
N SER A 553 8.76 5.26 25.48
CA SER A 553 7.54 4.46 25.59
C SER A 553 6.87 4.21 24.22
N ASN A 554 6.86 5.23 23.37
CA ASN A 554 6.32 5.11 22.00
C ASN A 554 7.27 4.32 21.09
N ILE A 555 8.59 4.42 21.27
CA ILE A 555 9.57 3.60 20.52
C ILE A 555 9.33 2.12 20.78
N ALA A 556 9.08 1.71 22.02
CA ALA A 556 8.81 0.29 22.34
C ALA A 556 7.61 -0.23 21.57
N LEU A 557 6.48 0.49 21.56
CA LEU A 557 5.27 0.13 20.81
C LEU A 557 5.49 0.15 19.29
N TYR A 558 6.21 1.15 18.80
CA TYR A 558 6.56 1.22 17.38
C TYR A 558 7.44 0.05 16.93
N MET A 559 8.42 -0.35 17.73
CA MET A 559 9.26 -1.53 17.43
C MET A 559 8.45 -2.82 17.43
N GLU A 560 7.42 -2.95 18.28
CA GLU A 560 6.47 -4.06 18.23
C GLU A 560 5.66 -4.04 16.94
N SER A 561 5.16 -2.88 16.53
CA SER A 561 4.41 -2.74 15.27
C SER A 561 5.24 -3.18 14.05
N LEU A 562 6.53 -2.87 14.03
CA LEU A 562 7.41 -3.31 12.94
C LEU A 562 7.65 -4.83 12.93
N ARG A 563 7.58 -5.50 14.09
CA ARG A 563 7.75 -6.96 14.18
C ARG A 563 6.58 -7.75 13.60
N VAL A 564 5.40 -7.14 13.48
CA VAL A 564 4.21 -7.76 12.88
C VAL A 564 4.49 -8.28 11.47
N SER A 565 5.33 -7.57 10.71
CA SER A 565 5.75 -7.93 9.35
C SER A 565 7.20 -8.42 9.25
N ALA A 566 7.78 -8.91 10.37
CA ALA A 566 9.16 -9.37 10.40
C ALA A 566 9.44 -10.64 9.57
N ASP A 567 8.40 -11.33 9.15
CA ASP A 567 8.41 -12.47 8.23
C ASP A 567 8.52 -12.06 6.74
N MET A 568 8.53 -10.75 6.46
CA MET A 568 8.63 -10.19 5.12
C MET A 568 9.93 -9.42 4.91
N PRO A 569 10.52 -9.43 3.68
CA PRO A 569 11.73 -8.67 3.39
C PRO A 569 11.58 -7.18 3.73
N GLY A 570 10.46 -6.55 3.36
CA GLY A 570 10.14 -5.15 3.65
C GLY A 570 10.04 -4.85 5.15
N GLY A 571 9.45 -5.76 5.94
CA GLY A 571 9.37 -5.65 7.40
C GLY A 571 10.76 -5.63 8.06
N GLN A 572 11.66 -6.49 7.59
CA GLN A 572 13.06 -6.51 8.05
C GLN A 572 13.83 -5.23 7.66
N LEU A 573 13.56 -4.65 6.49
CA LEU A 573 14.12 -3.35 6.09
C LEU A 573 13.67 -2.23 7.02
N ASN A 574 12.40 -2.19 7.38
CA ASN A 574 11.85 -1.20 8.29
C ASN A 574 12.46 -1.34 9.70
N LEU A 575 12.57 -2.57 10.21
CA LEU A 575 13.26 -2.85 11.48
C LEU A 575 14.71 -2.39 11.44
N ALA A 576 15.45 -2.69 10.37
CA ALA A 576 16.84 -2.27 10.23
C ALA A 576 16.99 -0.75 10.24
N SER A 577 16.11 -0.03 9.53
CA SER A 577 16.08 1.44 9.52
C SER A 577 15.82 2.02 10.91
N ALA A 578 14.87 1.44 11.64
CA ALA A 578 14.57 1.86 13.02
C ALA A 578 15.74 1.58 13.98
N TYR A 579 16.44 0.45 13.84
CA TYR A 579 17.65 0.15 14.62
C TYR A 579 18.81 1.11 14.29
N ILE A 580 18.99 1.48 13.02
CA ILE A 580 20.00 2.49 12.62
C ILE A 580 19.72 3.83 13.28
N ALA A 581 18.47 4.30 13.24
CA ALA A 581 18.08 5.56 13.85
C ALA A 581 18.33 5.58 15.38
N GLN A 582 18.27 4.41 16.03
CA GLN A 582 18.60 4.24 17.46
C GLN A 582 20.09 3.96 17.75
N GLY A 583 20.96 3.94 16.73
CA GLY A 583 22.38 3.59 16.86
C GLY A 583 22.65 2.11 17.12
N GLN A 584 21.65 1.23 16.98
CA GLN A 584 21.73 -0.21 17.22
C GLN A 584 22.21 -0.96 15.96
N TYR A 585 23.43 -0.65 15.51
CA TYR A 585 23.97 -1.11 14.22
C TYR A 585 24.09 -2.63 14.08
N GLN A 586 24.30 -3.36 15.19
CA GLN A 586 24.38 -4.82 15.17
C GLN A 586 23.01 -5.45 14.88
N GLU A 587 21.95 -4.93 15.48
CA GLU A 587 20.59 -5.40 15.24
C GLU A 587 20.13 -5.02 13.82
N ALA A 588 20.52 -3.86 13.32
CA ALA A 588 20.28 -3.46 11.93
C ALA A 588 20.96 -4.41 10.93
N GLU A 589 22.22 -4.81 11.18
CA GLU A 589 22.92 -5.79 10.34
C GLU A 589 22.18 -7.13 10.32
N LYS A 590 21.73 -7.63 11.48
CA LYS A 590 20.94 -8.88 11.57
C LYS A 590 19.64 -8.78 10.77
N ALA A 591 18.93 -7.68 10.88
CA ALA A 591 17.69 -7.46 10.16
C ALA A 591 17.91 -7.42 8.63
N TYR A 592 18.93 -6.72 8.14
CA TYR A 592 19.27 -6.75 6.71
C TYR A 592 19.68 -8.14 6.22
N ILE A 593 20.43 -8.90 7.02
CA ILE A 593 20.79 -10.27 6.67
C ILE A 593 19.54 -11.15 6.63
N GLN A 594 18.58 -10.95 7.54
CA GLN A 594 17.32 -11.68 7.52
C GLN A 594 16.47 -11.30 6.29
N ALA A 595 16.42 -10.02 5.92
CA ALA A 595 15.78 -9.59 4.66
C ALA A 595 16.36 -10.34 3.45
N LEU A 596 17.70 -10.52 3.41
CA LEU A 596 18.38 -11.24 2.32
C LEU A 596 18.20 -12.76 2.38
N LYS A 597 17.83 -13.34 3.53
CA LYS A 597 17.41 -14.75 3.59
C LYS A 597 16.01 -14.96 3.05
N LEU A 598 15.11 -14.01 3.32
CA LEU A 598 13.72 -14.03 2.83
C LEU A 598 13.65 -13.69 1.32
N ASP A 599 14.51 -12.79 0.86
CA ASP A 599 14.67 -12.40 -0.54
C ASP A 599 16.15 -12.12 -0.86
N SER A 600 16.84 -13.13 -1.39
CA SER A 600 18.27 -13.05 -1.68
C SER A 600 18.64 -12.00 -2.74
N LYS A 601 17.66 -11.54 -3.52
CA LYS A 601 17.79 -10.52 -4.54
C LYS A 601 17.24 -9.15 -4.10
N SER A 602 16.84 -8.95 -2.84
CA SER A 602 16.35 -7.66 -2.36
C SER A 602 17.38 -6.53 -2.59
N LEU A 603 17.19 -5.75 -3.65
CA LEU A 603 18.09 -4.64 -3.98
C LEU A 603 18.21 -3.63 -2.82
N PRO A 604 17.10 -3.18 -2.17
CA PRO A 604 17.20 -2.28 -1.03
C PRO A 604 18.01 -2.86 0.13
N ALA A 605 17.86 -4.17 0.43
CA ALA A 605 18.62 -4.80 1.49
C ALA A 605 20.12 -4.86 1.18
N LEU A 606 20.48 -5.16 -0.07
CA LEU A 606 21.88 -5.18 -0.52
C LEU A 606 22.54 -3.80 -0.44
N LEU A 607 21.85 -2.76 -0.92
CA LEU A 607 22.36 -1.38 -0.92
C LEU A 607 22.48 -0.83 0.50
N ASN A 608 21.43 -0.96 1.31
CA ASN A 608 21.42 -0.42 2.68
C ASN A 608 22.42 -1.17 3.59
N LEU A 609 22.58 -2.49 3.44
CA LEU A 609 23.60 -3.23 4.17
C LEU A 609 25.02 -2.82 3.75
N ALA A 610 25.24 -2.53 2.47
CA ALA A 610 26.51 -2.00 2.00
C ALA A 610 26.80 -0.62 2.59
N ASP A 611 25.80 0.25 2.69
CA ASP A 611 25.93 1.55 3.34
C ASP A 611 26.22 1.44 4.84
N LEU A 612 25.59 0.49 5.53
CA LEU A 612 25.86 0.19 6.93
C LEU A 612 27.34 -0.26 7.11
N TYR A 613 27.82 -1.16 6.25
CA TYR A 613 29.22 -1.60 6.28
C TYR A 613 30.19 -0.45 6.00
N ARG A 614 29.87 0.41 5.04
CA ARG A 614 30.65 1.63 4.75
C ARG A 614 30.72 2.55 5.96
N ALA A 615 29.60 2.80 6.63
CA ALA A 615 29.56 3.65 7.82
C ALA A 615 30.42 3.11 8.98
N GLN A 616 30.63 1.79 9.02
CA GLN A 616 31.47 1.07 10.00
C GLN A 616 32.93 0.90 9.53
N GLY A 617 33.33 1.40 8.37
CA GLY A 617 34.67 1.18 7.79
C GLY A 617 34.93 -0.25 7.27
N ARG A 618 33.89 -1.06 7.11
CA ARG A 618 33.96 -2.46 6.64
C ARG A 618 33.83 -2.53 5.11
N GLU A 619 34.70 -1.81 4.38
CA GLU A 619 34.56 -1.53 2.96
C GLU A 619 34.52 -2.79 2.09
N GLN A 620 35.33 -3.83 2.41
CA GLN A 620 35.32 -5.08 1.64
C GLN A 620 33.96 -5.81 1.68
N LEU A 621 33.26 -5.72 2.81
CA LEU A 621 31.91 -6.28 2.94
C LEU A 621 30.89 -5.44 2.14
N ALA A 622 31.05 -4.12 2.14
CA ALA A 622 30.23 -3.23 1.32
C ALA A 622 30.38 -3.58 -0.19
N ILE A 623 31.61 -3.70 -0.69
CA ILE A 623 31.89 -4.10 -2.06
C ILE A 623 31.25 -5.46 -2.39
N LYS A 624 31.37 -6.44 -1.49
CA LYS A 624 30.74 -7.77 -1.69
C LYS A 624 29.23 -7.67 -1.91
N ARG A 625 28.53 -6.85 -1.14
CA ARG A 625 27.06 -6.65 -1.29
C ARG A 625 26.71 -5.89 -2.56
N LEU A 626 27.48 -4.87 -2.91
CA LEU A 626 27.29 -4.10 -4.13
C LEU A 626 27.57 -4.92 -5.41
N LEU A 627 28.53 -5.84 -5.36
CA LEU A 627 28.75 -6.81 -6.44
C LEU A 627 27.56 -7.76 -6.61
N GLN A 628 26.96 -8.21 -5.49
CA GLN A 628 25.73 -8.99 -5.54
C GLN A 628 24.57 -8.18 -6.14
N ALA A 629 24.41 -6.91 -5.70
CA ALA A 629 23.40 -6.01 -6.25
C ALA A 629 23.55 -5.82 -7.76
N ARG A 630 24.79 -5.53 -8.23
CA ARG A 630 25.09 -5.40 -9.67
C ARG A 630 24.81 -6.68 -10.45
N SER A 631 25.12 -7.85 -9.90
CA SER A 631 24.88 -9.13 -10.56
C SER A 631 23.38 -9.44 -10.71
N GLY A 632 22.58 -9.14 -9.68
CA GLY A 632 21.12 -9.33 -9.71
C GLY A 632 20.39 -8.27 -10.52
N TYR A 633 20.93 -7.05 -10.55
CA TYR A 633 20.34 -5.87 -11.18
C TYR A 633 21.36 -5.12 -12.04
N PRO A 634 21.74 -5.68 -13.22
CA PRO A 634 22.80 -5.10 -14.07
C PRO A 634 22.43 -3.71 -14.64
N ASP A 635 21.15 -3.35 -14.59
CA ASP A 635 20.65 -2.07 -15.05
C ASP A 635 20.25 -1.13 -13.90
N SER A 636 20.65 -1.43 -12.65
CA SER A 636 20.46 -0.49 -11.52
C SER A 636 21.59 0.54 -11.48
N PRO A 637 21.31 1.82 -11.72
CA PRO A 637 22.30 2.87 -11.60
C PRO A 637 22.79 3.04 -10.15
N GLU A 638 21.96 2.79 -9.15
CA GLU A 638 22.31 2.87 -7.72
C GLU A 638 23.35 1.82 -7.34
N ALA A 639 23.19 0.58 -7.83
CA ALA A 639 24.16 -0.49 -7.58
C ALA A 639 25.53 -0.17 -8.19
N HIS A 640 25.55 0.33 -9.41
CA HIS A 640 26.78 0.76 -10.09
C HIS A 640 27.42 1.97 -9.42
N HIS A 641 26.63 2.98 -9.05
CA HIS A 641 27.14 4.18 -8.38
C HIS A 641 27.72 3.85 -7.00
N GLY A 642 27.00 3.09 -6.18
CA GLY A 642 27.46 2.64 -4.86
C GLY A 642 28.77 1.85 -4.96
N LEU A 643 28.85 0.92 -5.94
CA LEU A 643 30.05 0.13 -6.19
C LEU A 643 31.23 1.00 -6.60
N GLY A 644 31.04 1.95 -7.51
CA GLY A 644 32.09 2.88 -7.92
C GLY A 644 32.63 3.72 -6.77
N LEU A 645 31.76 4.24 -5.91
CA LEU A 645 32.19 4.96 -4.72
C LEU A 645 32.97 4.08 -3.73
N ALA A 646 32.55 2.83 -3.53
CA ALA A 646 33.27 1.87 -2.68
C ALA A 646 34.63 1.51 -3.24
N GLN A 647 34.74 1.36 -4.57
CA GLN A 647 35.99 1.10 -5.28
C GLN A 647 36.94 2.28 -5.20
N ILE A 648 36.47 3.55 -5.28
CA ILE A 648 37.32 4.74 -5.03
C ILE A 648 37.93 4.67 -3.63
N ARG A 649 37.13 4.45 -2.59
CA ARG A 649 37.61 4.35 -1.20
C ARG A 649 38.59 3.20 -0.99
N SER A 650 38.44 2.13 -1.76
CA SER A 650 39.32 0.96 -1.76
C SER A 650 40.53 1.08 -2.67
N GLN A 651 40.80 2.27 -3.21
CA GLN A 651 41.93 2.54 -4.10
C GLN A 651 41.92 1.68 -5.39
N GLN A 652 40.76 1.44 -5.95
CA GLN A 652 40.54 0.71 -7.22
C GLN A 652 39.98 1.68 -8.30
N PRO A 653 40.78 2.65 -8.78
CA PRO A 653 40.29 3.76 -9.60
C PRO A 653 39.80 3.34 -10.99
N LEU A 654 40.38 2.34 -11.61
CA LEU A 654 39.99 1.90 -12.94
C LEU A 654 38.61 1.19 -12.90
N GLU A 655 38.43 0.31 -11.95
CA GLU A 655 37.14 -0.38 -11.71
C GLU A 655 36.08 0.63 -11.32
N ALA A 656 36.40 1.62 -10.50
CA ALA A 656 35.51 2.69 -10.09
C ALA A 656 35.03 3.51 -11.30
N LEU A 657 35.93 3.90 -12.21
CA LEU A 657 35.55 4.62 -13.43
C LEU A 657 34.55 3.83 -14.27
N ALA A 658 34.76 2.52 -14.45
CA ALA A 658 33.84 1.68 -15.22
C ALA A 658 32.46 1.60 -14.56
N SER A 659 32.42 1.45 -13.22
CA SER A 659 31.18 1.40 -12.47
C SER A 659 30.41 2.73 -12.51
N LEU A 660 31.09 3.86 -12.26
CA LEU A 660 30.49 5.20 -12.29
C LEU A 660 30.02 5.60 -13.71
N GLN A 661 30.80 5.23 -14.75
CA GLN A 661 30.38 5.45 -16.13
C GLN A 661 29.05 4.72 -16.43
N ARG A 662 28.95 3.47 -16.00
CA ARG A 662 27.71 2.69 -16.20
C ARG A 662 26.52 3.30 -15.47
N ALA A 663 26.71 3.77 -14.23
CA ALA A 663 25.67 4.48 -13.48
C ALA A 663 25.17 5.72 -14.22
N MET A 664 26.08 6.55 -14.72
CA MET A 664 25.75 7.73 -15.53
C MET A 664 25.00 7.36 -16.83
N GLN A 665 25.44 6.31 -17.53
CA GLN A 665 24.78 5.86 -18.76
C GLN A 665 23.35 5.36 -18.53
N LEU A 666 23.10 4.70 -17.39
CA LEU A 666 21.79 4.18 -17.03
C LEU A 666 20.82 5.28 -16.57
N ALA A 667 21.34 6.38 -16.01
CA ALA A 667 20.55 7.51 -15.54
C ALA A 667 21.23 8.84 -15.91
N PRO A 668 21.25 9.21 -17.21
CA PRO A 668 21.98 10.39 -17.69
C PRO A 668 21.41 11.72 -17.21
N ASP A 669 20.16 11.73 -16.78
CA ASP A 669 19.47 12.89 -16.21
C ASP A 669 19.75 13.09 -14.72
N ASN A 670 20.44 12.16 -14.06
CA ASN A 670 20.83 12.28 -12.67
C ASN A 670 22.14 13.04 -12.54
N ASP A 671 22.04 14.34 -12.25
CA ASP A 671 23.19 15.26 -12.11
C ASP A 671 24.26 14.74 -11.15
N ARG A 672 23.89 14.01 -10.09
CA ARG A 672 24.83 13.45 -9.12
C ARG A 672 25.72 12.37 -9.74
N TYR A 673 25.17 11.51 -10.59
CA TYR A 673 25.96 10.46 -11.24
C TYR A 673 26.93 11.04 -12.25
N VAL A 674 26.47 12.03 -13.03
CA VAL A 674 27.31 12.79 -13.96
C VAL A 674 28.45 13.48 -13.20
N TYR A 675 28.13 14.21 -12.14
CA TYR A 675 29.10 14.95 -11.33
C TYR A 675 30.17 14.05 -10.72
N ILE A 676 29.78 12.96 -10.07
CA ILE A 676 30.73 12.03 -9.41
C ILE A 676 31.62 11.32 -10.45
N TYR A 677 31.06 10.92 -11.59
CA TYR A 677 31.89 10.32 -12.66
C TYR A 677 32.92 11.32 -13.21
N ALA A 678 32.53 12.56 -13.44
CA ALA A 678 33.44 13.60 -13.89
C ALA A 678 34.57 13.90 -12.89
N LEU A 679 34.25 13.97 -11.58
CA LEU A 679 35.27 14.11 -10.54
C LEU A 679 36.22 12.92 -10.50
N ALA A 680 35.73 11.71 -10.69
CA ALA A 680 36.57 10.52 -10.78
C ALA A 680 37.51 10.55 -12.00
N LEU A 681 37.03 10.99 -13.18
CA LEU A 681 37.85 11.22 -14.35
C LEU A 681 38.95 12.25 -14.08
N ASN A 682 38.60 13.39 -13.51
CA ASN A 682 39.57 14.45 -13.19
C ASN A 682 40.64 13.94 -12.22
N SER A 683 40.29 13.14 -11.22
CA SER A 683 41.25 12.54 -10.27
C SER A 683 42.27 11.59 -10.94
N GLN A 684 41.94 11.07 -12.12
CA GLN A 684 42.79 10.22 -12.92
C GLN A 684 43.52 10.99 -14.07
N GLY A 685 43.55 12.33 -13.97
CA GLY A 685 44.22 13.19 -14.98
C GLY A 685 43.43 13.38 -16.28
N ARG A 686 42.17 12.91 -16.34
CA ARG A 686 41.29 13.01 -17.52
C ARG A 686 40.36 14.24 -17.42
N GLY A 687 40.92 15.40 -16.98
CA GLY A 687 40.16 16.62 -16.74
C GLY A 687 39.45 17.18 -17.96
N ALA A 688 40.03 17.01 -19.17
CA ALA A 688 39.37 17.45 -20.40
C ALA A 688 38.03 16.70 -20.62
N GLU A 689 38.04 15.39 -20.46
CA GLU A 689 36.83 14.57 -20.59
C GLU A 689 35.81 14.90 -19.49
N ALA A 690 36.29 15.18 -18.27
CA ALA A 690 35.42 15.62 -17.17
C ALA A 690 34.68 16.92 -17.52
N ILE A 691 35.37 17.89 -18.13
CA ILE A 691 34.76 19.15 -18.58
C ILE A 691 33.71 18.88 -19.65
N ASP A 692 34.03 18.08 -20.68
CA ASP A 692 33.12 17.79 -21.77
C ASP A 692 31.82 17.11 -21.28
N ILE A 693 31.92 16.19 -20.31
CA ILE A 693 30.76 15.50 -19.70
C ILE A 693 29.93 16.47 -18.86
N LEU A 694 30.55 17.28 -18.02
CA LEU A 694 29.84 18.24 -17.17
C LEU A 694 29.15 19.32 -18.00
N ASP A 695 29.84 19.91 -18.98
CA ASP A 695 29.25 20.96 -19.82
C ASP A 695 28.11 20.43 -20.69
N GLY A 696 28.29 19.22 -21.25
CA GLY A 696 27.24 18.55 -22.02
C GLY A 696 25.99 18.17 -21.23
N ALA A 697 26.09 18.02 -19.92
CA ALA A 697 24.95 17.66 -19.03
C ALA A 697 24.29 18.90 -18.38
N LEU A 698 24.86 20.10 -18.56
CA LEU A 698 24.25 21.31 -17.98
C LEU A 698 22.91 21.62 -18.64
N LYS A 699 21.90 21.83 -17.79
CA LYS A 699 20.55 22.21 -18.21
C LYS A 699 20.36 23.72 -17.96
N PRO A 700 20.26 24.57 -19.02
CA PRO A 700 20.14 26.02 -18.83
C PRO A 700 18.93 26.44 -17.98
N ALA A 701 17.82 25.68 -18.05
CA ALA A 701 16.60 25.93 -17.31
C ALA A 701 16.68 25.51 -15.82
N GLN A 702 17.63 24.64 -15.47
CA GLN A 702 17.85 24.14 -14.12
C GLN A 702 19.36 24.03 -13.82
N PRO A 703 20.05 25.15 -13.64
CA PRO A 703 21.49 25.15 -13.45
C PRO A 703 21.88 24.44 -12.15
N ASN A 704 22.86 23.53 -12.24
CA ASN A 704 23.42 22.82 -11.09
C ASN A 704 24.69 23.53 -10.62
N ARG A 705 24.67 24.05 -9.37
CA ARG A 705 25.73 24.81 -8.75
C ARG A 705 27.04 24.03 -8.66
N ASP A 706 26.97 22.77 -8.22
CA ASP A 706 28.16 21.95 -7.97
C ASP A 706 28.85 21.55 -9.29
N MET A 707 28.07 21.26 -10.32
CA MET A 707 28.59 20.99 -11.65
C MET A 707 29.30 22.23 -12.25
N LEU A 708 28.68 23.41 -12.12
CA LEU A 708 29.30 24.64 -12.58
C LEU A 708 30.60 24.96 -11.80
N LEU A 709 30.59 24.76 -10.49
CA LEU A 709 31.77 24.95 -9.64
C LEU A 709 32.90 23.96 -10.03
N ALA A 710 32.58 22.70 -10.31
CA ALA A 710 33.53 21.72 -10.78
C ALA A 710 34.13 22.11 -12.14
N LEU A 711 33.32 22.59 -13.08
CA LEU A 711 33.78 23.09 -14.38
C LEU A 711 34.78 24.24 -14.22
N VAL A 712 34.49 25.22 -13.35
CA VAL A 712 35.41 26.31 -13.03
C VAL A 712 36.74 25.78 -12.48
N THR A 713 36.65 24.90 -11.48
CA THR A 713 37.83 24.41 -10.74
C THR A 713 38.71 23.55 -11.66
N ILE A 714 38.13 22.59 -12.38
CA ILE A 714 38.87 21.69 -13.28
C ILE A 714 39.51 22.50 -14.43
N SER A 715 38.79 23.46 -15.02
CA SER A 715 39.32 24.30 -16.08
C SER A 715 40.49 25.17 -15.60
N ARG A 716 40.39 25.75 -14.39
CA ARG A 716 41.47 26.52 -13.76
C ARG A 716 42.71 25.64 -13.53
N ASP A 717 42.53 24.48 -12.92
CA ASP A 717 43.63 23.57 -12.56
C ASP A 717 44.32 22.98 -13.79
N MET A 718 43.65 22.95 -14.95
CA MET A 718 44.21 22.61 -16.25
C MET A 718 44.86 23.81 -16.97
N GLY A 719 44.92 25.01 -16.37
CA GLY A 719 45.46 26.22 -16.99
C GLY A 719 44.57 26.83 -18.07
N ARG A 720 43.30 26.41 -18.20
CA ARG A 720 42.32 26.92 -19.17
C ARG A 720 41.60 28.16 -18.63
N SER A 721 42.36 29.23 -18.32
CA SER A 721 41.84 30.41 -17.59
C SER A 721 40.62 31.06 -18.24
N LYS A 722 40.58 31.17 -19.58
CA LYS A 722 39.42 31.71 -20.29
C LYS A 722 38.17 30.87 -20.06
N GLN A 723 38.28 29.55 -20.22
CA GLN A 723 37.16 28.62 -20.01
C GLN A 723 36.70 28.61 -18.56
N ALA A 724 37.63 28.67 -17.59
CA ALA A 724 37.29 28.79 -16.15
C ALA A 724 36.48 30.06 -15.87
N ARG A 725 36.86 31.19 -16.48
CA ARG A 725 36.15 32.46 -16.36
C ARG A 725 34.74 32.39 -16.96
N ASP A 726 34.61 31.81 -18.16
CA ASP A 726 33.29 31.66 -18.82
C ASP A 726 32.33 30.82 -17.97
N PHE A 727 32.80 29.75 -17.31
CA PHE A 727 31.99 28.97 -16.37
C PHE A 727 31.70 29.70 -15.06
N ALA A 728 32.65 30.50 -14.56
CA ALA A 728 32.43 31.31 -13.36
C ALA A 728 31.37 32.40 -13.60
N ASP A 729 31.35 33.00 -14.78
CA ASP A 729 30.29 33.94 -15.17
C ASP A 729 28.94 33.26 -15.25
N LYS A 730 28.82 32.05 -15.85
CA LYS A 730 27.60 31.24 -15.84
C LYS A 730 27.13 30.94 -14.40
N LEU A 731 28.07 30.59 -13.49
CA LEU A 731 27.77 30.30 -12.10
C LEU A 731 27.21 31.51 -11.37
N VAL A 732 27.83 32.70 -11.54
CA VAL A 732 27.35 33.95 -10.89
C VAL A 732 26.00 34.39 -11.47
N ILE A 733 25.77 34.22 -12.77
CA ILE A 733 24.49 34.52 -13.41
C ILE A 733 23.39 33.61 -12.84
N ALA A 734 23.67 32.33 -12.74
CA ALA A 734 22.71 31.33 -12.25
C ALA A 734 22.44 31.48 -10.74
N PHE A 735 23.45 31.89 -9.95
CA PHE A 735 23.36 32.01 -8.48
C PHE A 735 23.87 33.38 -8.01
N PRO A 736 23.13 34.47 -8.27
CA PRO A 736 23.59 35.83 -8.02
C PRO A 736 23.80 36.18 -6.53
N GLN A 737 23.20 35.39 -5.61
CA GLN A 737 23.39 35.55 -4.18
C GLN A 737 24.59 34.78 -3.59
N ASP A 738 25.30 33.98 -4.45
CA ASP A 738 26.48 33.24 -4.03
C ASP A 738 27.73 34.12 -4.01
N ASN A 739 28.01 34.72 -2.85
CA ASN A 739 29.21 35.56 -2.66
C ASN A 739 30.53 34.76 -2.87
N ALA A 740 30.55 33.45 -2.69
CA ALA A 740 31.73 32.63 -2.92
C ALA A 740 31.97 32.44 -4.42
N ALA A 741 30.93 32.26 -5.21
CA ALA A 741 31.01 32.21 -6.68
C ALA A 741 31.53 33.54 -7.26
N ALA A 742 31.05 34.69 -6.75
CA ALA A 742 31.50 36.01 -7.15
C ALA A 742 33.01 36.20 -6.88
N ARG A 743 33.45 35.87 -5.64
CA ARG A 743 34.89 35.95 -5.28
C ARG A 743 35.75 34.99 -6.14
N LEU A 744 35.28 33.79 -6.44
CA LEU A 744 35.99 32.84 -7.29
C LEU A 744 36.15 33.40 -8.70
N ARG A 745 35.14 33.99 -9.31
CA ARG A 745 35.21 34.64 -10.62
C ARG A 745 36.23 35.76 -10.61
N ASP A 746 36.21 36.65 -9.60
CA ASP A 746 37.10 37.80 -9.51
C ASP A 746 38.56 37.36 -9.31
N SER A 747 38.80 36.20 -8.69
CA SER A 747 40.15 35.62 -8.52
C SER A 747 40.75 35.01 -9.83
N LEU A 748 39.95 34.88 -10.90
CA LEU A 748 40.34 34.37 -12.19
C LEU A 748 40.71 35.50 -13.20
N GLN A 749 40.82 36.74 -12.71
CA GLN A 749 41.17 37.91 -13.54
C GLN A 749 42.66 37.89 -13.96
#